data_6a7bfde6ff4527a16b6c51a515aa2d1b
#
_entry.id   6a7bfde6ff4527a16b6c51a515aa2d1b
#
_cell.length_a   1.000
_cell.length_b   1.000
_cell.length_c   1.000
_cell.angle_alpha   90.00
_cell.angle_beta   90.00
_cell.angle_gamma   90.00
#
_symmetry.space_group_name_H-M   'P 1'
#
loop_
_entity.id
_entity.type
_entity.pdbx_description
1 polymer ?
#
loop_
_entity_poly.entity_id
_entity_poly.type
_entity_poly.pdbx_seq_one_letter_code
_entity_poly.pdbx_strand_id
1 'polypeptide(L)'
;MKSRTKVVVIGGGIAGCSTLYHLTQEGWSDVVLLERNELTSGTTWHSAAQVTNFGMNQTMVGLKSHSINLYKELANDPEYPINYHYGDGGIRLANTEAQMDGYRHFASMAKGMDVNFEVIDANECAKRHPLISTNNLLGGLWDPSDGDIDPAQLCQALARRARNAGAKVYRNTPVTALTQRLDDTWTVHTEHGDIDCDIVVNACGYRVNEVGSMMGVHHPVISMEHQYFLTEDIPEIKEAQHRMPLLRCPISDYYCRQEKNGLLLGFYEQNCKTWGMDGIDPNFVNALCPDDLDRVTDVLEGAFDRMPALMEVGIHTIVNGPITYTIDGAPLVGAIPGKRNAFCIIGLRAGLGEGGGHGWLLAQQIVHGEACYDTWCIDPRRFAGHTNVELTALKAIEDYQNEFRFHFPHEHRPAGRNAKTTPLTPIFAEQGAEFTVVNGWERVEYIKPTKDFKTTLGFKFDEAFDLIAREVKNVQENVGLCEVNGFNRIEITGSDRHNFLDRIFCGNIKKQTGKVGLGYFLNHHGMLKGEATIANLPESDRGPARVWYGSAAASEYHDMDWLRQHLNPVEDVQLKSLTNDLTILVLAGPNARKVLSACSRGDWSKDAFPWLSLRECFIGIAPATVMGVSFSGELAYEIHIPNASLYAAYLAIQKAGIEFNIKLFGARAVDTMRLEKGFLHWKADIITEFDPFETGLNKFVNMNKNEFIGKEALKFRQSEKCLNKLVSLEIDTKDAPAHGGATVLIDNKVVGTITSGDWGHRINKNIAYAFIKSECSSIGTEIFVDILGEKISAEIIESCPYDPNFDIIKS
;
A
#
# COMPACT_ATOMS: atom_id res chain seq x y z
N MET A 1 -3.73 -39.60 6.33
CA MET A 1 -3.30 -38.16 6.22
C MET A 1 -1.90 -38.05 6.80
N LYS A 2 -1.06 -37.05 6.37
CA LYS A 2 0.24 -36.77 7.04
C LYS A 2 -0.01 -36.30 8.47
N SER A 3 0.84 -36.70 9.41
CA SER A 3 0.81 -36.19 10.79
C SER A 3 1.72 -34.95 10.97
N ARG A 4 2.67 -34.70 10.06
CA ARG A 4 3.58 -33.57 10.07
C ARG A 4 3.92 -33.11 8.66
N THR A 5 4.05 -31.80 8.47
CA THR A 5 4.46 -31.17 7.21
C THR A 5 5.10 -29.81 7.49
N LYS A 6 5.79 -29.23 6.52
CA LYS A 6 6.39 -27.89 6.68
C LYS A 6 5.35 -26.79 6.65
N VAL A 7 4.43 -26.81 5.68
CA VAL A 7 3.38 -25.81 5.52
C VAL A 7 2.02 -26.47 5.36
N VAL A 8 1.01 -25.95 6.05
CA VAL A 8 -0.40 -26.24 5.79
C VAL A 8 -1.07 -25.01 5.20
N VAL A 9 -1.63 -25.15 4.01
CA VAL A 9 -2.48 -24.15 3.35
C VAL A 9 -3.94 -24.55 3.55
N ILE A 10 -4.76 -23.65 4.12
CA ILE A 10 -6.17 -23.89 4.43
C ILE A 10 -7.03 -23.15 3.40
N GLY A 11 -7.79 -23.89 2.58
CA GLY A 11 -8.64 -23.38 1.51
C GLY A 11 -8.17 -23.80 0.12
N GLY A 12 -9.08 -24.34 -0.69
CA GLY A 12 -8.83 -24.90 -2.04
C GLY A 12 -9.35 -24.05 -3.20
N GLY A 13 -9.54 -22.74 -2.98
CA GLY A 13 -9.80 -21.77 -4.04
C GLY A 13 -8.52 -21.37 -4.78
N ILE A 14 -8.62 -20.37 -5.66
CA ILE A 14 -7.47 -19.89 -6.43
C ILE A 14 -6.30 -19.45 -5.54
N ALA A 15 -6.56 -18.78 -4.42
CA ALA A 15 -5.57 -18.34 -3.46
C ALA A 15 -4.73 -19.48 -2.91
N GLY A 16 -5.39 -20.54 -2.39
CA GLY A 16 -4.70 -21.68 -1.81
C GLY A 16 -4.03 -22.56 -2.84
N CYS A 17 -4.67 -22.84 -3.99
CA CYS A 17 -4.09 -23.62 -5.08
C CYS A 17 -2.84 -22.94 -5.67
N SER A 18 -2.87 -21.63 -5.83
CA SER A 18 -1.73 -20.84 -6.30
C SER A 18 -0.58 -20.84 -5.29
N THR A 19 -0.88 -20.63 -4.00
CA THR A 19 0.13 -20.69 -2.94
C THR A 19 0.79 -22.07 -2.88
N LEU A 20 -0.01 -23.13 -2.91
CA LEU A 20 0.51 -24.50 -2.91
C LEU A 20 1.46 -24.76 -4.09
N TYR A 21 1.05 -24.35 -5.30
CA TYR A 21 1.84 -24.48 -6.51
C TYR A 21 3.17 -23.74 -6.38
N HIS A 22 3.14 -22.48 -6.02
CA HIS A 22 4.34 -21.65 -5.96
C HIS A 22 5.29 -22.07 -4.83
N LEU A 23 4.80 -22.57 -3.70
CA LEU A 23 5.67 -23.17 -2.69
C LEU A 23 6.50 -24.32 -3.28
N THR A 24 5.90 -25.13 -4.17
CA THR A 24 6.65 -26.20 -4.84
C THR A 24 7.64 -25.68 -5.88
N GLN A 25 7.33 -24.56 -6.54
CA GLN A 25 8.27 -23.90 -7.47
C GLN A 25 9.47 -23.28 -6.73
N GLU A 26 9.26 -22.79 -5.50
CA GLU A 26 10.33 -22.33 -4.61
C GLU A 26 11.08 -23.49 -3.91
N GLY A 27 10.84 -24.74 -4.34
CA GLY A 27 11.55 -25.93 -3.90
C GLY A 27 11.01 -26.60 -2.61
N TRP A 28 9.86 -26.15 -2.08
CA TRP A 28 9.26 -26.76 -0.90
C TRP A 28 8.16 -27.74 -1.27
N SER A 29 8.48 -29.04 -1.31
CA SER A 29 7.53 -30.10 -1.65
C SER A 29 6.79 -30.69 -0.43
N ASP A 30 7.29 -30.49 0.78
CA ASP A 30 6.64 -30.93 2.02
C ASP A 30 5.55 -29.95 2.46
N VAL A 31 4.53 -29.82 1.63
CA VAL A 31 3.40 -28.88 1.80
C VAL A 31 2.07 -29.62 1.65
N VAL A 32 1.06 -29.20 2.41
CA VAL A 32 -0.27 -29.79 2.44
C VAL A 32 -1.31 -28.69 2.21
N LEU A 33 -2.30 -28.94 1.35
CA LEU A 33 -3.50 -28.13 1.25
C LEU A 33 -4.69 -28.89 1.83
N LEU A 34 -5.46 -28.24 2.68
CA LEU A 34 -6.71 -28.76 3.25
C LEU A 34 -7.89 -27.95 2.69
N GLU A 35 -8.83 -28.65 2.08
CA GLU A 35 -10.09 -28.08 1.61
C GLU A 35 -11.26 -28.78 2.30
N ARG A 36 -12.19 -27.99 2.85
CA ARG A 36 -13.34 -28.52 3.56
C ARG A 36 -14.32 -29.29 2.68
N ASN A 37 -14.36 -28.95 1.39
CA ASN A 37 -15.22 -29.57 0.38
C ASN A 37 -14.40 -29.99 -0.85
N GLU A 38 -14.84 -29.62 -2.05
CA GLU A 38 -14.10 -29.78 -3.29
C GLU A 38 -13.29 -28.51 -3.62
N LEU A 39 -12.22 -28.64 -4.40
CA LEU A 39 -11.49 -27.47 -4.89
C LEU A 39 -12.45 -26.54 -5.65
N THR A 40 -12.24 -25.23 -5.51
CA THR A 40 -13.05 -24.18 -6.13
C THR A 40 -14.47 -23.97 -5.58
N SER A 41 -14.91 -24.69 -4.58
CA SER A 41 -16.30 -24.64 -4.06
C SER A 41 -16.72 -23.32 -3.40
N GLY A 42 -15.78 -22.38 -3.17
CA GLY A 42 -16.05 -21.03 -2.66
C GLY A 42 -16.31 -20.01 -3.79
N THR A 43 -15.91 -18.74 -3.62
CA THR A 43 -16.09 -17.66 -4.61
C THR A 43 -15.50 -17.98 -5.99
N THR A 44 -14.47 -18.81 -6.05
CA THR A 44 -13.72 -19.09 -7.28
C THR A 44 -14.59 -19.63 -8.42
N TRP A 45 -15.54 -20.55 -8.16
CA TRP A 45 -16.32 -21.19 -9.23
C TRP A 45 -17.33 -20.27 -9.91
N HIS A 46 -17.87 -19.28 -9.19
CA HIS A 46 -18.86 -18.35 -9.73
C HIS A 46 -18.26 -17.00 -10.16
N SER A 47 -16.94 -16.95 -10.31
CA SER A 47 -16.24 -15.74 -10.75
C SER A 47 -16.58 -15.37 -12.18
N ALA A 48 -16.65 -14.08 -12.51
CA ALA A 48 -16.70 -13.57 -13.89
C ALA A 48 -15.42 -13.88 -14.68
N ALA A 49 -14.39 -14.32 -14.01
CA ALA A 49 -13.16 -14.91 -14.51
C ALA A 49 -12.34 -14.06 -15.48
N GLN A 50 -12.45 -12.74 -15.40
CA GLN A 50 -11.62 -11.82 -16.16
C GLN A 50 -10.18 -11.82 -15.64
N VAL A 51 -9.22 -11.76 -16.57
CA VAL A 51 -7.79 -11.63 -16.32
C VAL A 51 -7.32 -10.32 -16.95
N THR A 52 -6.70 -9.44 -16.16
CA THR A 52 -6.26 -8.11 -16.59
C THR A 52 -4.87 -7.81 -16.06
N ASN A 53 -4.07 -7.06 -16.83
CA ASN A 53 -2.76 -6.60 -16.37
C ASN A 53 -2.80 -5.20 -15.72
N PHE A 54 -3.90 -4.49 -15.84
CA PHE A 54 -4.03 -3.17 -15.25
C PHE A 54 -3.83 -3.20 -13.72
N GLY A 55 -2.90 -2.38 -13.23
CA GLY A 55 -2.61 -2.15 -11.81
C GLY A 55 -2.25 -0.69 -11.58
N MET A 56 -2.56 -0.17 -10.39
CA MET A 56 -2.31 1.23 -10.01
C MET A 56 -0.91 1.45 -9.40
N ASN A 57 -0.11 0.41 -9.28
CA ASN A 57 1.29 0.46 -8.84
C ASN A 57 2.09 -0.70 -9.47
N GLN A 58 3.41 -0.60 -9.40
CA GLN A 58 4.32 -1.56 -10.02
C GLN A 58 4.16 -2.99 -9.49
N THR A 59 3.97 -3.16 -8.18
CA THR A 59 3.76 -4.48 -7.58
C THR A 59 2.52 -5.17 -8.18
N MET A 60 1.41 -4.43 -8.31
CA MET A 60 0.18 -4.97 -8.89
C MET A 60 0.32 -5.30 -10.39
N VAL A 61 1.01 -4.47 -11.17
CA VAL A 61 1.31 -4.77 -12.57
C VAL A 61 2.20 -6.02 -12.66
N GLY A 62 3.26 -6.10 -11.86
CA GLY A 62 4.19 -7.23 -11.86
C GLY A 62 3.54 -8.56 -11.52
N LEU A 63 2.74 -8.61 -10.46
CA LEU A 63 2.06 -9.84 -10.07
C LEU A 63 0.99 -10.28 -11.08
N LYS A 64 0.29 -9.34 -11.72
CA LYS A 64 -0.68 -9.64 -12.78
C LYS A 64 0.01 -10.14 -14.05
N SER A 65 1.13 -9.54 -14.42
CA SER A 65 1.98 -10.04 -15.52
C SER A 65 2.44 -11.48 -15.26
N HIS A 66 2.84 -11.81 -14.01
CA HIS A 66 3.16 -13.17 -13.62
C HIS A 66 1.96 -14.11 -13.78
N SER A 67 0.77 -13.69 -13.31
CA SER A 67 -0.48 -14.47 -13.47
C SER A 67 -0.75 -14.78 -14.94
N ILE A 68 -0.71 -13.76 -15.80
CA ILE A 68 -0.96 -13.89 -17.25
C ILE A 68 0.03 -14.87 -17.90
N ASN A 69 1.32 -14.74 -17.59
CA ASN A 69 2.36 -15.60 -18.15
C ASN A 69 2.19 -17.07 -17.69
N LEU A 70 1.90 -17.27 -16.41
CA LEU A 70 1.60 -18.61 -15.86
C LEU A 70 0.37 -19.22 -16.54
N TYR A 71 -0.70 -18.44 -16.73
CA TYR A 71 -1.92 -18.94 -17.35
C TYR A 71 -1.74 -19.28 -18.83
N LYS A 72 -0.95 -18.51 -19.57
CA LYS A 72 -0.54 -18.83 -20.95
C LYS A 72 0.25 -20.15 -20.99
N GLU A 73 1.16 -20.36 -20.04
CA GLU A 73 1.90 -21.62 -19.93
C GLU A 73 0.94 -22.79 -19.67
N LEU A 74 -0.01 -22.64 -18.73
CA LEU A 74 -1.01 -23.67 -18.42
C LEU A 74 -1.97 -23.93 -19.60
N ALA A 75 -2.33 -22.91 -20.36
CA ALA A 75 -3.17 -23.07 -21.56
C ALA A 75 -2.48 -23.84 -22.69
N ASN A 76 -1.15 -23.81 -22.72
CA ASN A 76 -0.33 -24.53 -23.69
C ASN A 76 0.26 -25.84 -23.13
N ASP A 77 -0.22 -26.31 -21.96
CA ASP A 77 0.20 -27.61 -21.39
C ASP A 77 -0.19 -28.75 -22.36
N PRO A 78 0.76 -29.58 -22.82
CA PRO A 78 0.50 -30.58 -23.87
C PRO A 78 -0.42 -31.72 -23.44
N GLU A 79 -0.52 -31.99 -22.12
CA GLU A 79 -1.36 -33.08 -21.59
C GLU A 79 -2.71 -32.57 -21.09
N TYR A 80 -2.71 -31.39 -20.46
CA TYR A 80 -3.87 -30.90 -19.74
C TYR A 80 -3.98 -29.36 -19.90
N PRO A 81 -4.21 -28.86 -21.12
CA PRO A 81 -4.38 -27.43 -21.34
C PRO A 81 -5.64 -26.94 -20.63
N ILE A 82 -5.57 -25.73 -20.11
CA ILE A 82 -6.72 -25.05 -19.54
C ILE A 82 -7.36 -24.12 -20.56
N ASN A 83 -8.65 -23.84 -20.41
CA ASN A 83 -9.34 -22.88 -21.24
C ASN A 83 -9.03 -21.45 -20.77
N TYR A 84 -8.15 -20.78 -21.50
CA TYR A 84 -7.77 -19.39 -21.29
C TYR A 84 -7.81 -18.66 -22.63
N HIS A 85 -8.74 -17.73 -22.79
CA HIS A 85 -8.82 -16.84 -23.93
C HIS A 85 -7.95 -15.60 -23.63
N TYR A 86 -7.01 -15.31 -24.47
CA TYR A 86 -6.10 -14.16 -24.35
C TYR A 86 -5.71 -13.61 -25.72
N GLY A 87 -5.35 -12.33 -25.75
CA GLY A 87 -4.95 -11.65 -26.97
C GLY A 87 -6.08 -10.88 -27.67
N ASP A 88 -7.32 -11.02 -27.19
CA ASP A 88 -8.45 -10.22 -27.67
C ASP A 88 -8.47 -8.82 -27.03
N GLY A 89 -7.72 -8.63 -25.94
CA GLY A 89 -7.53 -7.39 -25.24
C GLY A 89 -8.71 -6.93 -24.39
N GLY A 90 -8.57 -5.73 -23.82
CA GLY A 90 -9.59 -5.09 -22.99
C GLY A 90 -9.51 -3.57 -23.04
N ILE A 91 -10.65 -2.91 -22.86
CA ILE A 91 -10.77 -1.46 -22.85
C ILE A 91 -11.32 -1.00 -21.50
N ARG A 92 -10.68 -0.01 -20.90
CA ARG A 92 -11.22 0.78 -19.79
C ARG A 92 -11.64 2.14 -20.34
N LEU A 93 -12.93 2.47 -20.32
CA LEU A 93 -13.47 3.69 -20.88
C LEU A 93 -13.23 4.91 -19.99
N ALA A 94 -13.18 6.10 -20.59
CA ALA A 94 -13.06 7.38 -19.89
C ALA A 94 -13.93 8.46 -20.55
N ASN A 95 -14.56 9.30 -19.72
CA ASN A 95 -15.34 10.45 -20.17
C ASN A 95 -14.87 11.79 -19.59
N THR A 96 -13.80 11.80 -18.80
CA THR A 96 -13.18 13.01 -18.27
C THR A 96 -11.71 13.07 -18.62
N GLU A 97 -11.16 14.28 -18.76
CA GLU A 97 -9.71 14.46 -18.97
C GLU A 97 -8.89 13.96 -17.79
N ALA A 98 -9.37 14.10 -16.55
CA ALA A 98 -8.69 13.58 -15.39
C ALA A 98 -8.53 12.05 -15.45
N GLN A 99 -9.54 11.31 -15.93
CA GLN A 99 -9.42 9.87 -16.19
C GLN A 99 -8.42 9.57 -17.29
N MET A 100 -8.44 10.33 -18.39
CA MET A 100 -7.47 10.17 -19.48
C MET A 100 -6.04 10.45 -19.02
N ASP A 101 -5.82 11.48 -18.19
CA ASP A 101 -4.52 11.76 -17.57
C ASP A 101 -4.06 10.60 -16.68
N GLY A 102 -4.97 10.02 -15.90
CA GLY A 102 -4.69 8.81 -15.13
C GLY A 102 -4.27 7.63 -16.02
N TYR A 103 -4.96 7.41 -17.14
CA TYR A 103 -4.58 6.34 -18.09
C TYR A 103 -3.22 6.60 -18.75
N ARG A 104 -2.89 7.85 -19.06
CA ARG A 104 -1.56 8.22 -19.55
C ARG A 104 -0.47 7.93 -18.50
N HIS A 105 -0.75 8.27 -17.24
CA HIS A 105 0.17 7.95 -16.12
C HIS A 105 0.37 6.45 -15.96
N PHE A 106 -0.71 5.65 -15.92
CA PHE A 106 -0.60 4.20 -15.78
C PHE A 106 0.05 3.53 -16.99
N ALA A 107 -0.15 4.05 -18.19
CA ALA A 107 0.56 3.59 -19.39
C ALA A 107 2.07 3.87 -19.31
N SER A 108 2.45 5.04 -18.81
CA SER A 108 3.86 5.37 -18.52
C SER A 108 4.46 4.39 -17.51
N MET A 109 3.79 4.15 -16.37
CA MET A 109 4.26 3.23 -15.34
C MET A 109 4.42 1.80 -15.87
N ALA A 110 3.42 1.29 -16.60
CA ALA A 110 3.42 -0.06 -17.14
C ALA A 110 4.57 -0.27 -18.15
N LYS A 111 4.90 0.74 -18.94
CA LYS A 111 6.03 0.74 -19.85
C LYS A 111 7.37 0.52 -19.12
N GLY A 112 7.50 1.04 -17.90
CA GLY A 112 8.65 0.78 -17.03
C GLY A 112 8.79 -0.70 -16.62
N MET A 113 7.73 -1.50 -16.83
CA MET A 113 7.64 -2.92 -16.48
C MET A 113 7.48 -3.84 -17.72
N ASP A 114 7.84 -3.34 -18.89
CA ASP A 114 7.68 -4.04 -20.19
C ASP A 114 6.21 -4.44 -20.49
N VAL A 115 5.24 -3.69 -19.96
CA VAL A 115 3.82 -3.85 -20.24
C VAL A 115 3.33 -2.71 -21.13
N ASN A 116 2.67 -3.04 -22.22
CA ASN A 116 2.29 -2.10 -23.26
C ASN A 116 0.79 -1.79 -23.16
N PHE A 117 0.44 -0.70 -22.50
CA PHE A 117 -0.89 -0.11 -22.58
C PHE A 117 -0.93 0.97 -23.64
N GLU A 118 -2.07 1.10 -24.32
CA GLU A 118 -2.31 2.16 -25.30
C GLU A 118 -3.45 3.06 -24.81
N VAL A 119 -3.21 4.36 -24.79
CA VAL A 119 -4.29 5.33 -24.60
C VAL A 119 -4.91 5.61 -25.95
N ILE A 120 -6.21 5.31 -26.11
CA ILE A 120 -6.93 5.38 -27.38
C ILE A 120 -8.10 6.34 -27.30
N ASP A 121 -8.48 6.95 -28.44
CA ASP A 121 -9.63 7.83 -28.54
C ASP A 121 -10.96 7.06 -28.64
N ALA A 122 -12.07 7.79 -28.57
CA ALA A 122 -13.42 7.21 -28.62
C ALA A 122 -13.70 6.42 -29.91
N ASN A 123 -13.20 6.87 -31.06
CA ASN A 123 -13.39 6.19 -32.33
C ASN A 123 -12.65 4.86 -32.39
N GLU A 124 -11.40 4.83 -31.87
CA GLU A 124 -10.65 3.60 -31.78
C GLU A 124 -11.26 2.63 -30.76
N CYS A 125 -11.84 3.14 -29.65
CA CYS A 125 -12.63 2.32 -28.74
C CYS A 125 -13.80 1.62 -29.45
N ALA A 126 -14.61 2.37 -30.21
CA ALA A 126 -15.75 1.82 -30.95
C ALA A 126 -15.32 0.87 -32.08
N LYS A 127 -14.18 1.12 -32.71
CA LYS A 127 -13.63 0.23 -33.73
C LYS A 127 -13.19 -1.13 -33.15
N ARG A 128 -12.56 -1.12 -31.94
CA ARG A 128 -12.13 -2.36 -31.25
C ARG A 128 -13.31 -3.08 -30.59
N HIS A 129 -14.34 -2.36 -30.15
CA HIS A 129 -15.55 -2.93 -29.53
C HIS A 129 -16.80 -2.36 -30.21
N PRO A 130 -17.26 -2.94 -31.35
CA PRO A 130 -18.31 -2.36 -32.19
C PRO A 130 -19.70 -2.18 -31.54
N LEU A 131 -19.94 -2.81 -30.38
CA LEU A 131 -21.24 -2.68 -29.71
C LEU A 131 -21.35 -1.37 -28.91
N ILE A 132 -20.25 -0.63 -28.68
CA ILE A 132 -20.30 0.57 -27.84
C ILE A 132 -20.62 1.84 -28.61
N SER A 133 -21.47 2.68 -28.02
CA SER A 133 -21.72 4.05 -28.46
C SER A 133 -20.57 4.96 -28.02
N THR A 134 -20.18 5.92 -28.87
CA THR A 134 -19.17 6.95 -28.54
C THR A 134 -19.76 8.18 -27.84
N ASN A 135 -21.07 8.22 -27.61
CA ASN A 135 -21.69 9.32 -26.88
C ASN A 135 -21.10 9.53 -25.52
N ASN A 136 -20.73 10.77 -25.18
CA ASN A 136 -20.09 11.12 -23.90
C ASN A 136 -18.88 10.22 -23.58
N LEU A 137 -18.01 9.97 -24.58
CA LEU A 137 -16.79 9.19 -24.46
C LEU A 137 -15.62 10.01 -24.99
N LEU A 138 -14.54 10.15 -24.20
CA LEU A 138 -13.28 10.76 -24.64
C LEU A 138 -12.33 9.72 -25.25
N GLY A 139 -12.30 8.53 -24.65
CA GLY A 139 -11.39 7.46 -25.04
C GLY A 139 -11.30 6.38 -24.00
N GLY A 140 -10.16 5.74 -23.93
CA GLY A 140 -9.92 4.67 -22.96
C GLY A 140 -8.48 4.20 -22.92
N LEU A 141 -8.23 3.26 -22.01
CA LEU A 141 -6.98 2.51 -21.91
C LEU A 141 -7.20 1.12 -22.52
N TRP A 142 -6.41 0.80 -23.51
CA TRP A 142 -6.34 -0.52 -24.13
C TRP A 142 -5.24 -1.37 -23.49
N ASP A 143 -5.60 -2.57 -23.03
CA ASP A 143 -4.67 -3.60 -22.57
C ASP A 143 -4.72 -4.80 -23.53
N PRO A 144 -3.69 -5.05 -24.34
CA PRO A 144 -3.69 -6.17 -25.30
C PRO A 144 -3.60 -7.56 -24.64
N SER A 145 -3.24 -7.62 -23.36
CA SER A 145 -3.06 -8.87 -22.61
C SER A 145 -4.29 -9.32 -21.84
N ASP A 146 -5.33 -8.50 -21.79
CA ASP A 146 -6.59 -8.87 -21.14
C ASP A 146 -7.21 -10.14 -21.77
N GLY A 147 -7.91 -10.90 -20.93
CA GLY A 147 -8.54 -12.16 -21.32
C GLY A 147 -9.49 -12.71 -20.27
N ASP A 148 -9.96 -13.94 -20.49
CA ASP A 148 -10.82 -14.66 -19.54
C ASP A 148 -10.44 -16.14 -19.45
N ILE A 149 -10.67 -16.76 -18.28
CA ILE A 149 -10.15 -18.08 -17.95
C ILE A 149 -11.22 -18.96 -17.29
N ASP A 150 -11.13 -20.28 -17.46
CA ASP A 150 -11.95 -21.22 -16.68
C ASP A 150 -11.41 -21.36 -15.25
N PRO A 151 -12.16 -20.91 -14.21
CA PRO A 151 -11.69 -20.92 -12.83
C PRO A 151 -11.40 -22.31 -12.28
N ALA A 152 -12.22 -23.28 -12.64
CA ALA A 152 -12.10 -24.66 -12.12
C ALA A 152 -10.88 -25.34 -12.74
N GLN A 153 -10.71 -25.21 -14.05
CA GLN A 153 -9.54 -25.78 -14.74
C GLN A 153 -8.24 -25.20 -14.23
N LEU A 154 -8.18 -23.88 -13.99
CA LEU A 154 -7.01 -23.22 -13.44
C LEU A 154 -6.61 -23.81 -12.08
N CYS A 155 -7.55 -23.88 -11.12
CA CYS A 155 -7.25 -24.42 -9.79
C CYS A 155 -6.85 -25.90 -9.84
N GLN A 156 -7.51 -26.70 -10.68
CA GLN A 156 -7.15 -28.12 -10.87
C GLN A 156 -5.75 -28.26 -11.49
N ALA A 157 -5.38 -27.43 -12.46
CA ALA A 157 -4.05 -27.45 -13.07
C ALA A 157 -2.96 -27.10 -12.06
N LEU A 158 -3.14 -26.04 -11.27
CA LEU A 158 -2.19 -25.64 -10.21
C LEU A 158 -2.04 -26.75 -9.16
N ALA A 159 -3.16 -27.27 -8.65
CA ALA A 159 -3.15 -28.36 -7.66
C ALA A 159 -2.53 -29.66 -8.21
N ARG A 160 -2.75 -29.98 -9.49
CA ARG A 160 -2.14 -31.15 -10.15
C ARG A 160 -0.62 -30.95 -10.25
N ARG A 161 -0.15 -29.81 -10.74
CA ARG A 161 1.29 -29.54 -10.85
C ARG A 161 1.97 -29.58 -9.49
N ALA A 162 1.34 -29.01 -8.45
CA ALA A 162 1.85 -29.08 -7.09
C ALA A 162 1.94 -30.52 -6.57
N ARG A 163 0.91 -31.37 -6.82
CA ARG A 163 0.94 -32.79 -6.46
C ARG A 163 2.03 -33.56 -7.18
N ASN A 164 2.25 -33.29 -8.46
CA ASN A 164 3.33 -33.88 -9.24
C ASN A 164 4.72 -33.55 -8.68
N ALA A 165 4.84 -32.32 -8.07
CA ALA A 165 6.04 -31.89 -7.36
C ALA A 165 6.15 -32.40 -5.90
N GLY A 166 5.20 -33.23 -5.42
CA GLY A 166 5.23 -33.91 -4.12
C GLY A 166 4.27 -33.36 -3.06
N ALA A 167 3.62 -32.21 -3.28
CA ALA A 167 2.60 -31.66 -2.39
C ALA A 167 1.41 -32.60 -2.18
N LYS A 168 0.69 -32.45 -1.08
CA LYS A 168 -0.53 -33.23 -0.79
C LYS A 168 -1.75 -32.30 -0.77
N VAL A 169 -2.84 -32.76 -1.33
CA VAL A 169 -4.15 -32.11 -1.33
C VAL A 169 -5.17 -33.05 -0.70
N TYR A 170 -5.76 -32.63 0.41
CA TYR A 170 -6.83 -33.31 1.09
C TYR A 170 -8.12 -32.53 0.94
N ARG A 171 -9.08 -33.08 0.21
CA ARG A 171 -10.44 -32.54 0.06
C ARG A 171 -11.34 -33.16 1.12
N ASN A 172 -12.51 -32.56 1.34
CA ASN A 172 -13.47 -33.01 2.35
C ASN A 172 -12.82 -33.14 3.74
N THR A 173 -11.93 -32.16 4.06
CA THR A 173 -11.12 -32.16 5.27
C THR A 173 -11.22 -30.79 5.93
N PRO A 174 -12.33 -30.49 6.64
CA PRO A 174 -12.51 -29.23 7.34
C PRO A 174 -11.50 -29.10 8.49
N VAL A 175 -10.89 -27.92 8.61
CA VAL A 175 -10.10 -27.54 9.79
C VAL A 175 -11.09 -27.15 10.89
N THR A 176 -10.94 -27.74 12.08
CA THR A 176 -11.83 -27.53 13.22
C THR A 176 -11.23 -26.66 14.30
N ALA A 177 -9.89 -26.61 14.42
CA ALA A 177 -9.17 -25.74 15.34
C ALA A 177 -7.71 -25.55 14.91
N LEU A 178 -7.08 -24.48 15.43
CA LEU A 178 -5.66 -24.19 15.26
C LEU A 178 -5.03 -23.93 16.62
N THR A 179 -3.92 -24.58 16.92
CA THR A 179 -3.18 -24.37 18.16
C THR A 179 -1.73 -23.96 17.87
N GLN A 180 -1.35 -22.75 18.28
CA GLN A 180 0.05 -22.32 18.23
C GLN A 180 0.80 -22.89 19.45
N ARG A 181 1.97 -23.48 19.21
CA ARG A 181 2.84 -24.05 20.22
C ARG A 181 3.84 -23.02 20.75
N LEU A 182 4.49 -23.34 21.84
CA LEU A 182 5.50 -22.47 22.46
C LEU A 182 6.76 -22.24 21.60
N ASP A 183 7.03 -23.13 20.66
CA ASP A 183 8.12 -23.02 19.68
C ASP A 183 7.71 -22.31 18.39
N ASP A 184 6.56 -21.65 18.41
CA ASP A 184 5.95 -20.92 17.28
C ASP A 184 5.51 -21.84 16.10
N THR A 185 5.52 -23.17 16.25
CA THR A 185 4.91 -24.12 15.31
C THR A 185 3.40 -24.25 15.55
N TRP A 186 2.70 -24.92 14.66
CA TRP A 186 1.25 -25.03 14.70
C TRP A 186 0.79 -26.49 14.68
N THR A 187 -0.32 -26.76 15.38
CA THR A 187 -1.11 -27.97 15.18
C THR A 187 -2.45 -27.60 14.53
N VAL A 188 -2.71 -28.18 13.37
CA VAL A 188 -3.95 -28.04 12.62
C VAL A 188 -4.84 -29.24 12.94
N HIS A 189 -5.98 -29.01 13.58
CA HIS A 189 -6.93 -30.04 13.98
C HIS A 189 -7.97 -30.25 12.88
N THR A 190 -8.25 -31.52 12.53
CA THR A 190 -9.28 -31.90 11.57
C THR A 190 -10.05 -33.12 12.08
N GLU A 191 -11.21 -33.39 11.50
CA GLU A 191 -11.99 -34.60 11.78
C GLU A 191 -11.26 -35.93 11.43
N HIS A 192 -10.22 -35.82 10.58
CA HIS A 192 -9.42 -36.98 10.11
C HIS A 192 -8.08 -37.11 10.83
N GLY A 193 -7.88 -36.35 11.91
CA GLY A 193 -6.67 -36.31 12.73
C GLY A 193 -5.91 -34.98 12.62
N ASP A 194 -4.87 -34.85 13.43
CA ASP A 194 -4.09 -33.64 13.57
C ASP A 194 -2.89 -33.63 12.63
N ILE A 195 -2.50 -32.43 12.18
CA ILE A 195 -1.28 -32.21 11.41
C ILE A 195 -0.44 -31.16 12.14
N ASP A 196 0.75 -31.52 12.53
CA ASP A 196 1.75 -30.58 12.98
C ASP A 196 2.44 -29.90 11.79
N CYS A 197 2.64 -28.59 11.85
CA CYS A 197 3.35 -27.87 10.79
C CYS A 197 4.17 -26.72 11.34
N ASP A 198 5.21 -26.35 10.59
CA ASP A 198 6.01 -25.19 10.93
C ASP A 198 5.25 -23.90 10.63
N ILE A 199 4.50 -23.88 9.51
CA ILE A 199 3.80 -22.69 9.01
C ILE A 199 2.35 -23.03 8.64
N VAL A 200 1.44 -22.08 8.91
CA VAL A 200 0.03 -22.15 8.48
C VAL A 200 -0.32 -20.96 7.60
N VAL A 201 -1.12 -21.20 6.55
CA VAL A 201 -1.61 -20.18 5.61
C VAL A 201 -3.13 -20.18 5.58
N ASN A 202 -3.76 -19.04 5.90
CA ASN A 202 -5.20 -18.84 5.76
C ASN A 202 -5.52 -18.35 4.33
N ALA A 203 -6.13 -19.19 3.50
CA ALA A 203 -6.56 -18.91 2.13
C ALA A 203 -8.08 -19.16 1.94
N CYS A 204 -8.89 -18.90 3.00
CA CYS A 204 -10.27 -19.37 3.13
C CYS A 204 -11.33 -18.45 2.50
N GLY A 205 -10.95 -17.48 1.65
CA GLY A 205 -11.89 -16.62 0.93
C GLY A 205 -12.92 -15.96 1.87
N TYR A 206 -14.23 -16.10 1.59
CA TYR A 206 -15.27 -15.51 2.42
C TYR A 206 -15.37 -16.11 3.84
N ARG A 207 -14.75 -17.26 4.11
CA ARG A 207 -14.70 -17.87 5.46
C ARG A 207 -13.42 -17.52 6.23
N VAL A 208 -12.68 -16.53 5.77
CA VAL A 208 -11.37 -16.13 6.33
C VAL A 208 -11.42 -15.85 7.83
N ASN A 209 -12.49 -15.22 8.33
CA ASN A 209 -12.65 -14.89 9.75
C ASN A 209 -13.10 -16.10 10.62
N GLU A 210 -13.67 -17.15 10.03
CA GLU A 210 -13.86 -18.43 10.75
C GLU A 210 -12.50 -19.02 11.15
N VAL A 211 -11.55 -19.09 10.20
CA VAL A 211 -10.19 -19.58 10.46
C VAL A 211 -9.36 -18.56 11.24
N GLY A 212 -9.53 -17.26 10.98
CA GLY A 212 -8.91 -16.18 11.75
C GLY A 212 -9.25 -16.27 13.24
N SER A 213 -10.52 -16.54 13.58
CA SER A 213 -10.98 -16.72 14.97
C SER A 213 -10.28 -17.89 15.67
N MET A 214 -9.98 -18.97 14.97
CA MET A 214 -9.22 -20.11 15.52
C MET A 214 -7.80 -19.72 15.92
N MET A 215 -7.25 -18.67 15.28
CA MET A 215 -5.94 -18.07 15.62
C MET A 215 -6.05 -16.91 16.62
N GLY A 216 -7.27 -16.50 17.01
CA GLY A 216 -7.51 -15.28 17.78
C GLY A 216 -7.22 -14.00 17.02
N VAL A 217 -7.48 -13.98 15.71
CA VAL A 217 -7.29 -12.83 14.81
C VAL A 217 -8.58 -12.52 14.08
N HIS A 218 -8.90 -11.24 13.95
CA HIS A 218 -9.94 -10.76 13.06
C HIS A 218 -9.29 -10.03 11.88
N HIS A 219 -9.54 -10.51 10.68
CA HIS A 219 -9.07 -9.86 9.46
C HIS A 219 -10.06 -8.77 9.02
N PRO A 220 -9.59 -7.57 8.60
CA PRO A 220 -10.47 -6.52 8.09
C PRO A 220 -10.97 -6.85 6.67
N VAL A 221 -11.79 -7.88 6.59
CA VAL A 221 -12.37 -8.42 5.36
C VAL A 221 -13.83 -8.73 5.61
N ILE A 222 -14.71 -8.27 4.73
CA ILE A 222 -16.11 -8.66 4.66
C ILE A 222 -16.44 -9.18 3.26
N SER A 223 -17.62 -9.79 3.12
CA SER A 223 -18.13 -10.19 1.82
C SER A 223 -19.26 -9.28 1.37
N MET A 224 -19.31 -9.01 0.07
CA MET A 224 -20.37 -8.29 -0.62
C MET A 224 -21.11 -9.28 -1.52
N GLU A 225 -22.43 -9.12 -1.67
CA GLU A 225 -23.12 -9.77 -2.78
C GLU A 225 -22.70 -9.09 -4.10
N HIS A 226 -22.27 -9.88 -5.06
CA HIS A 226 -21.90 -9.41 -6.37
C HIS A 226 -22.64 -10.17 -7.46
N GLN A 227 -23.28 -9.43 -8.34
CA GLN A 227 -24.18 -9.99 -9.35
C GLN A 227 -23.69 -9.69 -10.75
N TYR A 228 -23.80 -10.72 -11.60
CA TYR A 228 -23.68 -10.58 -13.04
C TYR A 228 -24.75 -11.42 -13.74
N PHE A 229 -25.01 -11.14 -15.00
CA PHE A 229 -25.84 -12.02 -15.82
C PHE A 229 -25.18 -12.36 -17.15
N LEU A 230 -25.69 -13.43 -17.77
CA LEU A 230 -25.38 -13.82 -19.13
C LEU A 230 -26.56 -13.41 -20.01
N THR A 231 -26.28 -12.78 -21.15
CA THR A 231 -27.33 -12.50 -22.15
C THR A 231 -27.64 -13.73 -22.99
N GLU A 232 -28.79 -13.71 -23.69
CA GLU A 232 -28.98 -14.52 -24.86
C GLU A 232 -28.01 -14.13 -25.98
N ASP A 233 -28.08 -14.83 -27.14
CA ASP A 233 -27.24 -14.57 -28.31
C ASP A 233 -27.45 -13.13 -28.82
N ILE A 234 -26.39 -12.39 -29.07
CA ILE A 234 -26.37 -11.07 -29.70
C ILE A 234 -26.01 -11.25 -31.19
N PRO A 235 -26.84 -10.84 -32.12
CA PRO A 235 -26.59 -11.05 -33.55
C PRO A 235 -25.24 -10.52 -34.03
N GLU A 236 -24.85 -9.34 -33.56
CA GLU A 236 -23.59 -8.69 -33.94
C GLU A 236 -22.37 -9.49 -33.47
N ILE A 237 -22.44 -10.14 -32.31
CA ILE A 237 -21.38 -11.01 -31.82
C ILE A 237 -21.32 -12.29 -32.65
N LYS A 238 -22.46 -12.85 -32.99
CA LYS A 238 -22.55 -14.08 -33.80
C LYS A 238 -21.96 -13.91 -35.20
N GLU A 239 -22.12 -12.70 -35.77
CA GLU A 239 -21.59 -12.33 -37.09
C GLU A 239 -20.16 -11.81 -37.05
N ALA A 240 -19.63 -11.49 -35.86
CA ALA A 240 -18.29 -10.93 -35.70
C ALA A 240 -17.20 -11.94 -36.13
N GLN A 241 -16.16 -11.44 -36.77
CA GLN A 241 -14.99 -12.24 -37.16
C GLN A 241 -13.99 -12.47 -36.04
N HIS A 242 -14.06 -11.64 -34.99
CA HIS A 242 -13.16 -11.66 -33.84
C HIS A 242 -13.96 -11.62 -32.55
N ARG A 243 -13.39 -12.19 -31.50
CA ARG A 243 -13.95 -12.12 -30.15
C ARG A 243 -13.97 -10.65 -29.68
N MET A 244 -15.03 -10.25 -29.00
CA MET A 244 -15.13 -8.92 -28.40
C MET A 244 -14.11 -8.78 -27.26
N PRO A 245 -13.37 -7.68 -27.19
CA PRO A 245 -12.48 -7.42 -26.07
C PRO A 245 -13.27 -7.25 -24.76
N LEU A 246 -12.60 -7.44 -23.63
CA LEU A 246 -13.18 -7.11 -22.34
C LEU A 246 -13.47 -5.62 -22.26
N LEU A 247 -14.55 -5.24 -21.60
CA LEU A 247 -14.91 -3.85 -21.39
C LEU A 247 -15.08 -3.56 -19.91
N ARG A 248 -14.57 -2.42 -19.46
CA ARG A 248 -14.84 -1.84 -18.16
C ARG A 248 -15.29 -0.40 -18.34
N CYS A 249 -16.46 -0.09 -17.81
CA CYS A 249 -17.10 1.21 -17.95
C CYS A 249 -17.19 1.93 -16.58
N PRO A 250 -16.17 2.71 -16.19
CA PRO A 250 -16.21 3.50 -14.94
C PRO A 250 -17.29 4.60 -14.95
N ILE A 251 -17.88 4.87 -16.12
CA ILE A 251 -18.93 5.88 -16.30
C ILE A 251 -20.25 5.39 -15.70
N SER A 252 -20.53 4.09 -15.87
CA SER A 252 -21.77 3.46 -15.45
C SER A 252 -21.50 2.20 -14.59
N ASP A 253 -20.33 2.07 -14.01
CA ASP A 253 -19.91 1.09 -13.01
C ASP A 253 -20.24 -0.39 -13.37
N TYR A 254 -19.99 -0.79 -14.64
CA TYR A 254 -20.14 -2.18 -15.08
C TYR A 254 -18.93 -2.66 -15.88
N TYR A 255 -18.84 -3.98 -15.99
CA TYR A 255 -17.89 -4.66 -16.86
C TYR A 255 -18.61 -5.68 -17.74
N CYS A 256 -18.01 -5.99 -18.87
CA CYS A 256 -18.48 -7.12 -19.67
C CYS A 256 -17.35 -7.88 -20.35
N ARG A 257 -17.66 -9.10 -20.74
CA ARG A 257 -16.88 -9.95 -21.64
C ARG A 257 -17.78 -10.81 -22.50
N GLN A 258 -17.27 -11.23 -23.63
CA GLN A 258 -18.01 -12.19 -24.46
C GLN A 258 -18.07 -13.56 -23.78
N GLU A 259 -19.28 -14.14 -23.76
CA GLU A 259 -19.51 -15.55 -23.38
C GLU A 259 -20.30 -16.22 -24.50
N LYS A 260 -19.65 -17.15 -25.22
CA LYS A 260 -20.19 -17.73 -26.45
C LYS A 260 -20.61 -16.65 -27.47
N ASN A 261 -21.91 -16.57 -27.81
CA ASN A 261 -22.48 -15.55 -28.72
C ASN A 261 -23.16 -14.39 -27.98
N GLY A 262 -23.12 -14.35 -26.67
CA GLY A 262 -23.66 -13.30 -25.81
C GLY A 262 -22.58 -12.60 -25.00
N LEU A 263 -23.01 -11.83 -24.01
CA LEU A 263 -22.15 -11.14 -23.06
C LEU A 263 -22.43 -11.59 -21.64
N LEU A 264 -21.37 -11.67 -20.83
CA LEU A 264 -21.43 -11.63 -19.39
C LEU A 264 -21.31 -10.17 -18.98
N LEU A 265 -22.30 -9.64 -18.24
CA LEU A 265 -22.27 -8.28 -17.65
C LEU A 265 -22.30 -8.38 -16.14
N GLY A 266 -21.37 -7.71 -15.47
CA GLY A 266 -21.33 -7.60 -13.99
C GLY A 266 -21.35 -6.14 -13.56
N PHE A 267 -21.86 -5.89 -12.36
CA PHE A 267 -22.28 -4.57 -11.91
C PHE A 267 -21.66 -4.23 -10.56
N TYR A 268 -21.33 -2.96 -10.37
CA TYR A 268 -20.91 -2.38 -9.09
C TYR A 268 -21.86 -1.25 -8.70
N GLU A 269 -23.04 -1.67 -8.25
CA GLU A 269 -24.15 -0.78 -7.96
C GLU A 269 -23.96 0.02 -6.66
N GLN A 270 -24.56 1.22 -6.62
CA GLN A 270 -24.51 2.08 -5.44
C GLN A 270 -25.31 1.51 -4.26
N ASN A 271 -26.36 0.73 -4.53
CA ASN A 271 -27.20 0.09 -3.52
C ASN A 271 -26.73 -1.34 -3.17
N CYS A 272 -25.41 -1.51 -3.03
CA CYS A 272 -24.77 -2.80 -2.79
C CYS A 272 -25.09 -3.36 -1.40
N LYS A 273 -24.95 -4.69 -1.23
CA LYS A 273 -25.25 -5.40 0.02
C LYS A 273 -24.01 -6.11 0.57
N THR A 274 -23.80 -5.98 1.88
CA THR A 274 -22.89 -6.87 2.62
C THR A 274 -23.52 -8.26 2.77
N TRP A 275 -22.69 -9.30 2.86
CA TRP A 275 -23.14 -10.67 2.99
C TRP A 275 -22.43 -11.39 4.15
N GLY A 276 -23.15 -12.23 4.87
CA GLY A 276 -22.60 -13.08 5.93
C GLY A 276 -22.11 -12.33 7.16
N MET A 277 -22.58 -11.11 7.42
CA MET A 277 -22.17 -10.30 8.58
C MET A 277 -22.55 -10.95 9.92
N ASP A 278 -23.70 -11.61 9.98
CA ASP A 278 -24.21 -12.31 11.17
C ASP A 278 -23.75 -13.78 11.26
N GLY A 279 -22.78 -14.16 10.40
CA GLY A 279 -22.28 -15.54 10.25
C GLY A 279 -22.67 -16.16 8.91
N ILE A 280 -21.94 -17.20 8.53
CA ILE A 280 -22.11 -17.87 7.25
C ILE A 280 -22.70 -19.25 7.51
N ASP A 281 -23.80 -19.61 6.82
CA ASP A 281 -24.38 -20.94 6.89
C ASP A 281 -23.29 -22.00 6.59
N PRO A 282 -23.04 -22.95 7.49
CA PRO A 282 -22.09 -24.04 7.26
C PRO A 282 -22.35 -24.82 5.97
N ASN A 283 -23.62 -24.88 5.53
CA ASN A 283 -24.04 -25.60 4.32
C ASN A 283 -23.98 -24.73 3.05
N PHE A 284 -23.57 -23.46 3.13
CA PHE A 284 -23.37 -22.62 1.96
C PHE A 284 -22.11 -23.08 1.20
N VAL A 285 -22.32 -23.99 0.24
CA VAL A 285 -21.25 -24.64 -0.57
C VAL A 285 -21.75 -24.80 -1.98
N ASN A 286 -20.97 -24.36 -2.97
CA ASN A 286 -21.40 -24.30 -4.38
C ASN A 286 -22.82 -23.68 -4.51
N ALA A 287 -23.08 -22.66 -3.72
CA ALA A 287 -24.35 -21.99 -3.61
C ALA A 287 -24.25 -20.53 -4.07
N LEU A 288 -25.36 -19.98 -4.51
CA LEU A 288 -25.50 -18.58 -4.90
C LEU A 288 -26.46 -17.88 -3.95
N CYS A 289 -26.35 -16.57 -3.87
CA CYS A 289 -27.35 -15.69 -3.28
C CYS A 289 -28.58 -15.62 -4.18
N PRO A 290 -29.76 -15.22 -3.66
CA PRO A 290 -30.92 -14.94 -4.50
C PRO A 290 -30.65 -13.83 -5.54
N ASP A 291 -31.29 -13.97 -6.69
CA ASP A 291 -31.23 -12.93 -7.72
C ASP A 291 -31.86 -11.63 -7.27
N ASP A 292 -31.27 -10.49 -7.64
CA ASP A 292 -31.72 -9.16 -7.21
C ASP A 292 -31.47 -8.13 -8.33
N LEU A 293 -32.21 -8.24 -9.44
CA LEU A 293 -32.06 -7.35 -10.60
C LEU A 293 -32.49 -5.90 -10.30
N ASP A 294 -33.42 -5.71 -9.38
CA ASP A 294 -33.90 -4.35 -9.02
C ASP A 294 -32.75 -3.51 -8.46
N ARG A 295 -31.79 -4.13 -7.79
CA ARG A 295 -30.61 -3.46 -7.20
C ARG A 295 -29.68 -2.86 -8.27
N VAL A 296 -29.62 -3.44 -9.46
CA VAL A 296 -28.65 -3.06 -10.50
C VAL A 296 -29.30 -2.23 -11.64
N THR A 297 -30.55 -1.81 -11.50
CA THR A 297 -31.32 -1.11 -12.52
C THR A 297 -30.61 0.14 -13.05
N ASP A 298 -30.08 1.00 -12.16
CA ASP A 298 -29.40 2.24 -12.54
C ASP A 298 -28.14 1.95 -13.39
N VAL A 299 -27.41 0.90 -13.07
CA VAL A 299 -26.21 0.47 -13.80
C VAL A 299 -26.59 -0.11 -15.15
N LEU A 300 -27.71 -0.85 -15.22
CA LEU A 300 -28.26 -1.40 -16.47
C LEU A 300 -28.68 -0.31 -17.44
N GLU A 301 -29.35 0.75 -16.98
CA GLU A 301 -29.69 1.91 -17.83
C GLU A 301 -28.44 2.51 -18.45
N GLY A 302 -27.37 2.70 -17.69
CA GLY A 302 -26.09 3.16 -18.20
C GLY A 302 -25.40 2.18 -19.16
N ALA A 303 -25.59 0.88 -18.96
CA ALA A 303 -25.10 -0.14 -19.89
C ALA A 303 -25.88 -0.12 -21.22
N PHE A 304 -27.19 0.10 -21.19
CA PHE A 304 -28.03 0.25 -22.40
C PHE A 304 -27.64 1.50 -23.20
N ASP A 305 -27.38 2.62 -22.53
CA ASP A 305 -26.90 3.84 -23.18
C ASP A 305 -25.55 3.63 -23.89
N ARG A 306 -24.68 2.86 -23.27
CA ARG A 306 -23.35 2.56 -23.82
C ARG A 306 -23.36 1.47 -24.87
N MET A 307 -24.20 0.46 -24.72
CA MET A 307 -24.36 -0.68 -25.64
C MET A 307 -25.84 -0.90 -25.98
N PRO A 308 -26.41 -0.14 -26.95
CA PRO A 308 -27.84 -0.22 -27.30
C PRO A 308 -28.32 -1.62 -27.71
N ALA A 309 -27.46 -2.46 -28.25
CA ALA A 309 -27.78 -3.85 -28.59
C ALA A 309 -28.31 -4.68 -27.41
N LEU A 310 -27.97 -4.28 -26.18
CA LEU A 310 -28.43 -4.96 -24.95
C LEU A 310 -29.95 -4.79 -24.73
N MET A 311 -30.60 -3.77 -25.29
CA MET A 311 -32.06 -3.56 -25.17
C MET A 311 -32.87 -4.57 -25.96
N GLU A 312 -32.26 -5.23 -26.94
CA GLU A 312 -32.92 -6.14 -27.86
C GLU A 312 -32.75 -7.62 -27.49
N VAL A 313 -32.03 -7.91 -26.39
CA VAL A 313 -31.69 -9.29 -25.97
C VAL A 313 -32.18 -9.61 -24.59
N GLY A 314 -32.54 -10.88 -24.35
CA GLY A 314 -32.97 -11.38 -23.04
C GLY A 314 -31.81 -11.74 -22.14
N ILE A 315 -32.11 -11.96 -20.86
CA ILE A 315 -31.21 -12.52 -19.85
C ILE A 315 -31.34 -14.05 -19.86
N HIS A 316 -30.21 -14.73 -20.08
CA HIS A 316 -30.17 -16.18 -20.09
C HIS A 316 -30.00 -16.75 -18.66
N THR A 317 -29.10 -16.19 -17.86
CA THR A 317 -28.75 -16.68 -16.50
C THR A 317 -28.27 -15.53 -15.63
N ILE A 318 -28.68 -15.54 -14.37
CA ILE A 318 -28.18 -14.61 -13.34
C ILE A 318 -27.29 -15.39 -12.38
N VAL A 319 -26.20 -14.78 -11.97
CA VAL A 319 -25.28 -15.29 -10.95
C VAL A 319 -25.07 -14.21 -9.93
N ASN A 320 -25.51 -14.46 -8.68
CA ASN A 320 -25.28 -13.58 -7.53
C ASN A 320 -24.55 -14.35 -6.44
N GLY A 321 -23.36 -13.93 -6.06
CA GLY A 321 -22.55 -14.66 -5.11
C GLY A 321 -21.61 -13.78 -4.28
N PRO A 322 -21.09 -14.28 -3.14
CA PRO A 322 -20.24 -13.51 -2.27
C PRO A 322 -18.84 -13.32 -2.85
N ILE A 323 -18.39 -12.05 -2.86
CA ILE A 323 -16.99 -11.67 -3.13
C ILE A 323 -16.42 -10.94 -1.91
N THR A 324 -15.10 -11.06 -1.68
CA THR A 324 -14.46 -10.51 -0.49
C THR A 324 -13.85 -9.14 -0.75
N TYR A 325 -14.09 -8.20 0.18
CA TYR A 325 -13.52 -6.87 0.20
C TYR A 325 -12.76 -6.61 1.50
N THR A 326 -11.63 -5.97 1.38
CA THR A 326 -10.84 -5.46 2.50
C THR A 326 -11.23 -4.01 2.80
N ILE A 327 -10.64 -3.45 3.82
CA ILE A 327 -10.91 -2.06 4.25
C ILE A 327 -10.43 -0.99 3.24
N ASP A 328 -9.48 -1.33 2.36
CA ASP A 328 -8.93 -0.42 1.34
C ASP A 328 -9.00 -1.01 -0.08
N GLY A 329 -9.74 -2.10 -0.25
CA GLY A 329 -9.90 -2.81 -1.52
C GLY A 329 -8.68 -3.60 -2.00
N ALA A 330 -7.49 -3.37 -1.45
CA ALA A 330 -6.32 -4.16 -1.80
C ALA A 330 -6.28 -5.46 -0.99
N PRO A 331 -5.85 -6.60 -1.57
CA PRO A 331 -5.75 -7.86 -0.85
C PRO A 331 -4.86 -7.80 0.39
N LEU A 332 -5.02 -8.77 1.28
CA LEU A 332 -4.11 -9.02 2.41
C LEU A 332 -3.30 -10.27 2.11
N VAL A 333 -2.03 -10.07 1.76
CA VAL A 333 -1.12 -11.15 1.37
C VAL A 333 0.21 -11.00 2.12
N GLY A 334 0.48 -11.92 3.04
CA GLY A 334 1.69 -11.87 3.87
C GLY A 334 1.49 -12.39 5.28
N ALA A 335 2.41 -12.01 6.17
CA ALA A 335 2.39 -12.40 7.57
C ALA A 335 1.17 -11.82 8.31
N ILE A 336 0.53 -12.66 9.12
CA ILE A 336 -0.60 -12.23 9.99
C ILE A 336 -0.04 -11.43 11.17
N PRO A 337 -0.49 -10.18 11.40
CA PRO A 337 0.00 -9.35 12.48
C PRO A 337 -0.04 -10.05 13.85
N GLY A 338 1.07 -10.03 14.58
CA GLY A 338 1.17 -10.60 15.92
C GLY A 338 1.16 -12.14 15.99
N LYS A 339 1.20 -12.85 14.86
CA LYS A 339 1.22 -14.32 14.80
C LYS A 339 2.47 -14.81 14.08
N ARG A 340 3.34 -15.52 14.81
CA ARG A 340 4.53 -16.10 14.21
C ARG A 340 4.18 -17.32 13.36
N ASN A 341 4.87 -17.43 12.21
CA ASN A 341 4.73 -18.54 11.28
C ASN A 341 3.26 -18.75 10.79
N ALA A 342 2.50 -17.65 10.74
CA ALA A 342 1.14 -17.62 10.20
C ALA A 342 1.05 -16.55 9.10
N PHE A 343 0.47 -16.94 7.98
CA PHE A 343 0.31 -16.10 6.80
C PHE A 343 -1.13 -16.12 6.32
N CYS A 344 -1.49 -15.12 5.52
CA CYS A 344 -2.79 -15.11 4.83
C CYS A 344 -2.67 -14.66 3.37
N ILE A 345 -3.64 -15.07 2.58
CA ILE A 345 -3.88 -14.64 1.20
C ILE A 345 -5.40 -14.55 1.00
N ILE A 346 -5.93 -13.36 1.19
CA ILE A 346 -7.37 -13.11 1.36
C ILE A 346 -7.79 -11.76 0.78
N GLY A 347 -9.10 -11.56 0.58
CA GLY A 347 -9.62 -10.30 0.05
C GLY A 347 -9.33 -10.10 -1.44
N LEU A 348 -9.15 -11.18 -2.17
CA LEU A 348 -8.87 -11.18 -3.62
C LEU A 348 -10.18 -10.93 -4.39
N ARG A 349 -10.59 -9.68 -4.54
CA ARG A 349 -11.79 -9.31 -5.31
C ARG A 349 -11.67 -9.65 -6.80
N ALA A 350 -10.50 -9.43 -7.40
CA ALA A 350 -10.17 -9.80 -8.78
C ALA A 350 -9.40 -11.15 -8.83
N GLY A 351 -9.87 -12.14 -8.05
CA GLY A 351 -9.14 -13.36 -7.70
C GLY A 351 -8.49 -14.11 -8.85
N LEU A 352 -9.14 -14.22 -10.00
CA LEU A 352 -8.59 -14.94 -11.15
C LEU A 352 -7.46 -14.16 -11.84
N GLY A 353 -7.61 -12.84 -11.99
CA GLY A 353 -6.59 -11.99 -12.59
C GLY A 353 -5.33 -11.85 -11.72
N GLU A 354 -5.46 -11.98 -10.43
CA GLU A 354 -4.40 -11.67 -9.45
C GLU A 354 -3.87 -12.87 -8.70
N GLY A 355 -4.67 -13.93 -8.57
CA GLY A 355 -4.38 -15.05 -7.68
C GLY A 355 -3.10 -15.82 -8.00
N GLY A 356 -2.73 -15.92 -9.28
CA GLY A 356 -1.44 -16.48 -9.70
C GLY A 356 -0.26 -15.71 -9.07
N GLY A 357 -0.23 -14.40 -9.25
CA GLY A 357 0.83 -13.54 -8.76
C GLY A 357 0.85 -13.39 -7.25
N HIS A 358 -0.32 -13.30 -6.61
CA HIS A 358 -0.36 -13.22 -5.14
C HIS A 358 0.18 -14.48 -4.48
N GLY A 359 -0.17 -15.67 -5.01
CA GLY A 359 0.39 -16.92 -4.51
C GLY A 359 1.91 -17.01 -4.72
N TRP A 360 2.40 -16.48 -5.83
CA TRP A 360 3.83 -16.37 -6.12
C TRP A 360 4.58 -15.50 -5.11
N LEU A 361 4.11 -14.25 -4.91
CA LEU A 361 4.74 -13.34 -3.93
C LEU A 361 4.65 -13.88 -2.49
N LEU A 362 3.54 -14.52 -2.12
CA LEU A 362 3.39 -15.13 -0.81
C LEU A 362 4.36 -16.31 -0.61
N ALA A 363 4.52 -17.17 -1.62
CA ALA A 363 5.47 -18.28 -1.55
C ALA A 363 6.91 -17.77 -1.35
N GLN A 364 7.31 -16.69 -2.04
CA GLN A 364 8.61 -16.06 -1.83
C GLN A 364 8.75 -15.49 -0.41
N GLN A 365 7.74 -14.80 0.10
CA GLN A 365 7.77 -14.32 1.50
C GLN A 365 7.94 -15.45 2.50
N ILE A 366 7.24 -16.58 2.29
CA ILE A 366 7.34 -17.75 3.17
C ILE A 366 8.71 -18.42 3.09
N VAL A 367 9.24 -18.61 1.89
CA VAL A 367 10.48 -19.37 1.65
C VAL A 367 11.73 -18.54 1.92
N HIS A 368 11.72 -17.28 1.48
CA HIS A 368 12.89 -16.38 1.49
C HIS A 368 12.77 -15.23 2.49
N GLY A 369 11.61 -15.05 3.15
CA GLY A 369 11.35 -13.96 4.08
C GLY A 369 10.91 -12.64 3.43
N GLU A 370 11.18 -12.47 2.13
CA GLU A 370 10.78 -11.31 1.32
C GLU A 370 10.43 -11.75 -0.10
N ALA A 371 9.58 -10.97 -0.77
CA ALA A 371 9.28 -11.14 -2.18
C ALA A 371 10.21 -10.29 -3.06
N CYS A 372 10.20 -10.54 -4.39
CA CYS A 372 10.98 -9.79 -5.36
C CYS A 372 10.47 -8.34 -5.59
N TYR A 373 9.23 -8.05 -5.22
CA TYR A 373 8.63 -6.70 -5.19
C TYR A 373 8.38 -6.25 -3.77
N ASP A 374 8.32 -4.94 -3.53
CA ASP A 374 7.82 -4.40 -2.28
C ASP A 374 6.32 -4.68 -2.15
N THR A 375 5.97 -5.54 -1.20
CA THR A 375 4.60 -6.01 -1.00
C THR A 375 3.78 -5.17 -0.02
N TRP A 376 4.25 -3.96 0.34
CA TRP A 376 3.56 -3.13 1.33
C TRP A 376 2.11 -2.83 0.99
N CYS A 377 1.79 -2.60 -0.28
CA CYS A 377 0.42 -2.32 -0.73
C CYS A 377 -0.58 -3.46 -0.47
N ILE A 378 -0.08 -4.68 -0.21
CA ILE A 378 -0.88 -5.87 0.10
C ILE A 378 -0.54 -6.48 1.46
N ASP A 379 0.41 -5.91 2.23
CA ASP A 379 0.85 -6.45 3.52
C ASP A 379 -0.27 -6.31 4.58
N PRO A 380 -0.69 -7.39 5.25
CA PRO A 380 -1.72 -7.32 6.30
C PRO A 380 -1.37 -6.38 7.46
N ARG A 381 -0.07 -6.11 7.69
CA ARG A 381 0.43 -5.26 8.78
C ARG A 381 0.30 -3.76 8.49
N ARG A 382 -0.20 -3.37 7.29
CA ARG A 382 -0.45 -1.95 6.96
C ARG A 382 -1.59 -1.30 7.76
N PHE A 383 -2.38 -2.11 8.48
CA PHE A 383 -3.46 -1.63 9.34
C PHE A 383 -3.09 -1.82 10.81
N ALA A 384 -2.86 -0.74 11.53
CA ALA A 384 -2.48 -0.75 12.94
C ALA A 384 -3.71 -0.67 13.85
N GLY A 385 -4.32 -1.81 14.18
CA GLY A 385 -5.22 -1.97 15.33
C GLY A 385 -6.47 -1.07 15.42
N HIS A 386 -6.82 -0.35 14.34
CA HIS A 386 -8.00 0.52 14.30
C HIS A 386 -9.18 -0.10 13.55
N THR A 387 -8.97 -1.26 12.94
CA THR A 387 -9.97 -1.95 12.13
C THR A 387 -10.93 -2.75 13.00
N ASN A 388 -12.22 -2.63 12.71
CA ASN A 388 -13.30 -3.45 13.26
C ASN A 388 -14.29 -3.80 12.15
N VAL A 389 -15.29 -4.59 12.46
CA VAL A 389 -16.28 -5.07 11.48
C VAL A 389 -17.04 -3.90 10.84
N GLU A 390 -17.49 -2.94 11.65
CA GLU A 390 -18.29 -1.79 11.23
C GLU A 390 -17.50 -0.87 10.30
N LEU A 391 -16.27 -0.52 10.67
CA LEU A 391 -15.40 0.30 9.82
C LEU A 391 -15.04 -0.43 8.52
N THR A 392 -14.78 -1.73 8.61
CA THR A 392 -14.50 -2.56 7.42
C THR A 392 -15.69 -2.59 6.48
N ALA A 393 -16.92 -2.70 7.02
CA ALA A 393 -18.13 -2.69 6.22
C ALA A 393 -18.33 -1.34 5.51
N LEU A 394 -18.22 -0.22 6.23
CA LEU A 394 -18.33 1.12 5.63
C LEU A 394 -17.33 1.34 4.50
N LYS A 395 -16.09 0.98 4.72
CA LYS A 395 -15.01 1.16 3.73
C LYS A 395 -15.16 0.20 2.54
N ALA A 396 -15.55 -1.04 2.77
CA ALA A 396 -15.76 -2.02 1.71
C ALA A 396 -16.97 -1.65 0.82
N ILE A 397 -18.05 -1.10 1.40
CA ILE A 397 -19.19 -0.57 0.64
C ILE A 397 -18.69 0.57 -0.27
N GLU A 398 -17.97 1.55 0.31
CA GLU A 398 -17.43 2.68 -0.45
C GLU A 398 -16.50 2.22 -1.59
N ASP A 399 -15.63 1.23 -1.33
CA ASP A 399 -14.71 0.72 -2.33
C ASP A 399 -15.44 -0.08 -3.43
N TYR A 400 -16.44 -0.89 -3.06
CA TYR A 400 -17.31 -1.59 -4.01
C TYR A 400 -18.04 -0.60 -4.96
N GLN A 401 -18.61 0.47 -4.40
CA GLN A 401 -19.29 1.52 -5.17
C GLN A 401 -18.37 2.29 -6.10
N ASN A 402 -17.05 2.21 -5.90
CA ASN A 402 -16.04 2.90 -6.69
C ASN A 402 -15.04 1.94 -7.36
N GLU A 403 -15.41 0.68 -7.59
CA GLU A 403 -14.51 -0.38 -8.07
C GLU A 403 -13.70 0.00 -9.32
N PHE A 404 -14.31 0.70 -10.28
CA PHE A 404 -13.62 1.09 -11.51
C PHE A 404 -13.00 2.48 -11.47
N ARG A 405 -13.23 3.23 -10.40
CA ARG A 405 -12.67 4.56 -10.19
C ARG A 405 -11.36 4.43 -9.43
N PHE A 406 -10.26 4.67 -10.09
CA PHE A 406 -8.99 4.74 -9.39
C PHE A 406 -8.94 5.97 -8.48
N HIS A 407 -8.13 5.88 -7.40
CA HIS A 407 -7.88 7.01 -6.54
C HIS A 407 -7.02 8.05 -7.25
N PHE A 408 -7.51 9.29 -7.28
CA PHE A 408 -6.69 10.41 -7.68
C PHE A 408 -5.71 10.79 -6.55
N PRO A 409 -4.57 11.40 -6.90
CA PRO A 409 -3.74 12.04 -5.88
C PRO A 409 -4.58 12.98 -5.00
N HIS A 410 -4.37 12.91 -3.69
CA HIS A 410 -5.09 13.71 -2.68
C HIS A 410 -6.62 13.51 -2.62
N GLU A 411 -7.13 12.44 -3.19
CA GLU A 411 -8.55 12.09 -3.04
C GLU A 411 -8.83 11.52 -1.65
N HIS A 412 -9.85 12.06 -0.98
CA HIS A 412 -10.31 11.59 0.33
C HIS A 412 -11.76 11.13 0.24
N ARG A 413 -11.93 9.82 0.29
CA ARG A 413 -13.25 9.20 0.30
C ARG A 413 -13.89 9.34 1.69
N PRO A 414 -15.23 9.58 1.77
CA PRO A 414 -15.89 9.99 3.02
C PRO A 414 -16.13 8.86 4.03
N ALA A 415 -16.14 7.59 3.63
CA ALA A 415 -16.47 6.52 4.56
C ALA A 415 -15.42 6.33 5.66
N GLY A 416 -15.89 6.10 6.89
CA GLY A 416 -15.04 5.81 8.04
C GLY A 416 -14.17 6.97 8.52
N ARG A 417 -14.52 8.23 8.16
CA ARG A 417 -13.82 9.42 8.67
C ARG A 417 -14.00 9.54 10.19
N ASN A 418 -13.04 10.20 10.82
CA ASN A 418 -12.97 10.37 12.27
C ASN A 418 -12.82 9.06 13.07
N ALA A 419 -12.29 7.99 12.47
CA ALA A 419 -12.00 6.73 13.18
C ALA A 419 -10.98 6.94 14.30
N LYS A 420 -9.96 7.78 14.07
CA LYS A 420 -9.00 8.22 15.08
C LYS A 420 -8.81 9.74 14.98
N THR A 421 -9.00 10.42 16.09
CA THR A 421 -8.88 11.87 16.21
C THR A 421 -8.07 12.25 17.45
N THR A 422 -7.58 13.49 17.48
CA THR A 422 -6.99 14.10 18.67
C THR A 422 -7.92 15.16 19.25
N PRO A 423 -7.70 15.64 20.47
CA PRO A 423 -8.42 16.78 21.02
C PRO A 423 -8.30 18.06 20.15
N LEU A 424 -7.33 18.14 19.25
CA LEU A 424 -7.13 19.31 18.36
C LEU A 424 -7.89 19.19 17.04
N THR A 425 -8.30 18.02 16.63
CA THR A 425 -9.01 17.80 15.34
C THR A 425 -10.20 18.75 15.15
N PRO A 426 -11.16 18.91 16.11
CA PRO A 426 -12.26 19.84 15.94
C PRO A 426 -11.81 21.31 15.91
N ILE A 427 -10.76 21.66 16.65
CA ILE A 427 -10.20 23.02 16.69
C ILE A 427 -9.60 23.38 15.33
N PHE A 428 -8.85 22.47 14.72
CA PHE A 428 -8.25 22.70 13.41
C PHE A 428 -9.31 22.73 12.30
N ALA A 429 -10.37 21.90 12.42
CA ALA A 429 -11.52 21.97 11.52
C ALA A 429 -12.19 23.35 11.53
N GLU A 430 -12.35 23.96 12.71
CA GLU A 430 -12.86 25.32 12.86
C GLU A 430 -11.93 26.38 12.26
N GLN A 431 -10.63 26.13 12.25
CA GLN A 431 -9.60 26.98 11.63
C GLN A 431 -9.44 26.75 10.11
N GLY A 432 -10.29 25.90 9.52
CA GLY A 432 -10.30 25.65 8.09
C GLY A 432 -9.40 24.52 7.62
N ALA A 433 -8.90 23.68 8.52
CA ALA A 433 -8.09 22.52 8.10
C ALA A 433 -8.89 21.57 7.19
N GLU A 434 -8.28 21.19 6.07
CA GLU A 434 -8.66 20.00 5.32
C GLU A 434 -7.87 18.80 5.88
N PHE A 435 -8.49 17.64 5.92
CA PHE A 435 -7.87 16.46 6.54
C PHE A 435 -7.70 15.31 5.55
N THR A 436 -6.52 14.71 5.59
CA THR A 436 -6.24 13.37 5.03
C THR A 436 -6.31 12.31 6.13
N VAL A 437 -6.46 11.05 5.75
CA VAL A 437 -6.46 9.92 6.69
C VAL A 437 -5.18 9.11 6.53
N VAL A 438 -4.43 8.95 7.60
CA VAL A 438 -3.25 8.08 7.63
C VAL A 438 -3.42 7.06 8.75
N ASN A 439 -3.55 5.79 8.38
CA ASN A 439 -3.74 4.68 9.33
C ASN A 439 -4.89 4.92 10.34
N GLY A 440 -6.01 5.42 9.81
CA GLY A 440 -7.21 5.76 10.58
C GLY A 440 -7.17 7.11 11.29
N TRP A 441 -6.02 7.79 11.36
CA TRP A 441 -5.88 9.10 11.98
C TRP A 441 -6.21 10.23 11.01
N GLU A 442 -7.08 11.15 11.44
CA GLU A 442 -7.29 12.43 10.77
C GLU A 442 -6.04 13.30 10.93
N ARG A 443 -5.44 13.73 9.84
CA ARG A 443 -4.23 14.55 9.80
C ARG A 443 -4.47 15.78 8.93
N VAL A 444 -4.07 16.96 9.41
CA VAL A 444 -4.18 18.20 8.63
C VAL A 444 -3.38 18.06 7.34
N GLU A 445 -4.03 18.24 6.21
CA GLU A 445 -3.43 18.20 4.89
C GLU A 445 -2.97 19.58 4.42
N TYR A 446 -3.87 20.55 4.48
CA TYR A 446 -3.63 21.99 4.26
C TYR A 446 -4.73 22.83 4.91
N ILE A 447 -4.59 24.17 4.89
CA ILE A 447 -5.57 25.10 5.48
C ILE A 447 -6.37 25.80 4.38
N LYS A 448 -7.67 25.59 4.35
CA LYS A 448 -8.61 26.20 3.40
C LYS A 448 -8.81 27.69 3.67
N PRO A 449 -8.94 28.53 2.64
CA PRO A 449 -9.27 29.95 2.81
C PRO A 449 -10.74 30.19 3.22
N THR A 450 -11.65 29.30 2.82
CA THR A 450 -13.07 29.32 3.14
C THR A 450 -13.60 27.91 3.33
N LYS A 451 -14.75 27.74 4.01
CA LYS A 451 -15.35 26.42 4.24
C LYS A 451 -15.78 25.72 2.96
N ASP A 452 -16.16 26.47 1.94
CA ASP A 452 -16.65 25.94 0.66
C ASP A 452 -15.53 25.72 -0.36
N PHE A 453 -14.28 25.97 -0.01
CA PHE A 453 -13.14 25.72 -0.88
C PHE A 453 -13.01 24.23 -1.16
N LYS A 454 -12.87 23.88 -2.43
CA LYS A 454 -12.68 22.50 -2.91
C LYS A 454 -11.58 22.48 -3.94
N THR A 455 -10.89 21.37 -4.02
CA THR A 455 -9.92 21.07 -5.06
C THR A 455 -10.54 20.18 -6.14
N THR A 456 -10.05 20.31 -7.35
CA THR A 456 -10.40 19.43 -8.47
C THR A 456 -9.52 18.18 -8.40
N LEU A 457 -10.15 17.00 -8.47
CA LEU A 457 -9.41 15.73 -8.49
C LEU A 457 -8.73 15.53 -9.85
N GLY A 458 -7.46 15.18 -9.84
CA GLY A 458 -6.68 14.95 -11.04
C GLY A 458 -5.21 14.67 -10.76
N PHE A 459 -4.42 14.58 -11.84
CA PHE A 459 -2.97 14.35 -11.77
C PHE A 459 -2.15 15.64 -11.95
N LYS A 460 -2.80 16.78 -12.21
CA LYS A 460 -2.17 18.10 -12.32
C LYS A 460 -2.18 18.80 -10.98
N PHE A 461 -1.39 19.89 -10.84
CA PHE A 461 -1.47 20.75 -9.67
C PHE A 461 -2.88 21.30 -9.52
N ASP A 462 -3.40 21.24 -8.30
CA ASP A 462 -4.77 21.63 -7.96
C ASP A 462 -4.84 23.06 -7.35
N GLU A 463 -6.04 23.51 -7.00
CA GLU A 463 -6.29 24.84 -6.43
C GLU A 463 -5.64 25.05 -5.05
N ALA A 464 -5.17 23.98 -4.38
CA ALA A 464 -4.43 24.09 -3.12
C ALA A 464 -2.97 24.49 -3.32
N PHE A 465 -2.43 24.47 -4.54
CA PHE A 465 -1.03 24.79 -4.86
C PHE A 465 -0.56 26.11 -4.21
N ASP A 466 -1.30 27.20 -4.42
CA ASP A 466 -0.98 28.51 -3.84
C ASP A 466 -1.16 28.58 -2.32
N LEU A 467 -2.05 27.75 -1.76
CA LEU A 467 -2.26 27.66 -0.32
C LEU A 467 -1.04 27.00 0.34
N ILE A 468 -0.57 25.91 -0.24
CA ILE A 468 0.63 25.18 0.19
C ILE A 468 1.85 26.11 0.11
N ALA A 469 1.98 26.86 -0.99
CA ALA A 469 3.06 27.86 -1.14
C ALA A 469 3.07 28.90 0.01
N ARG A 470 1.88 29.36 0.44
CA ARG A 470 1.77 30.31 1.58
C ARG A 470 2.12 29.66 2.91
N GLU A 471 1.74 28.40 3.12
CA GLU A 471 2.12 27.64 4.32
C GLU A 471 3.63 27.46 4.38
N VAL A 472 4.26 26.98 3.31
CA VAL A 472 5.71 26.82 3.18
C VAL A 472 6.44 28.14 3.44
N LYS A 473 5.96 29.23 2.82
CA LYS A 473 6.54 30.56 3.01
C LYS A 473 6.45 31.03 4.47
N ASN A 474 5.32 30.79 5.17
CA ASN A 474 5.21 31.15 6.58
C ASN A 474 6.16 30.33 7.47
N VAL A 475 6.34 29.04 7.17
CA VAL A 475 7.32 28.21 7.88
C VAL A 475 8.74 28.73 7.64
N GLN A 476 9.08 29.09 6.42
CA GLN A 476 10.41 29.59 6.04
C GLN A 476 10.74 30.96 6.66
N GLU A 477 9.76 31.86 6.72
CA GLU A 477 9.99 33.26 7.16
C GLU A 477 9.69 33.51 8.65
N ASN A 478 8.81 32.69 9.25
CA ASN A 478 8.27 32.91 10.59
C ASN A 478 8.35 31.66 11.46
N VAL A 479 7.21 31.04 11.73
CA VAL A 479 7.06 29.77 12.44
C VAL A 479 5.75 29.11 12.07
N GLY A 480 5.81 27.81 11.77
CA GLY A 480 4.66 26.95 11.54
C GLY A 480 4.44 25.98 12.67
N LEU A 481 3.18 25.60 12.87
CA LEU A 481 2.77 24.51 13.76
C LEU A 481 2.04 23.44 12.94
N CYS A 482 2.51 22.19 13.01
CA CYS A 482 1.88 21.05 12.38
C CYS A 482 1.61 19.97 13.42
N GLU A 483 0.45 19.35 13.39
CA GLU A 483 0.16 18.15 14.15
C GLU A 483 0.53 16.92 13.34
N VAL A 484 1.36 16.05 13.91
CA VAL A 484 1.79 14.79 13.33
C VAL A 484 1.39 13.66 14.27
N ASN A 485 0.13 13.23 14.13
CA ASN A 485 -0.43 12.15 14.91
C ASN A 485 -0.22 10.78 14.24
N GLY A 486 -0.36 9.69 15.01
CA GLY A 486 -0.31 8.32 14.51
C GLY A 486 1.07 7.86 14.06
N PHE A 487 2.15 8.62 14.26
CA PHE A 487 3.51 8.12 14.04
C PHE A 487 3.81 6.96 14.98
N ASN A 488 4.36 5.88 14.44
CA ASN A 488 4.76 4.73 15.24
C ASN A 488 5.74 5.15 16.33
N ARG A 489 5.38 4.84 17.56
CA ARG A 489 6.23 5.07 18.72
C ARG A 489 6.26 3.83 19.60
N ILE A 490 7.40 3.16 19.63
CA ILE A 490 7.63 1.98 20.47
C ILE A 490 8.59 2.37 21.58
N GLU A 491 8.17 2.21 22.83
CA GLU A 491 9.03 2.31 24.00
C GLU A 491 9.74 0.99 24.22
N ILE A 492 11.06 1.05 24.36
CA ILE A 492 11.95 -0.10 24.55
C ILE A 492 12.67 0.08 25.89
N THR A 493 12.42 -0.84 26.81
CA THR A 493 13.02 -0.90 28.16
C THR A 493 13.84 -2.18 28.35
N GLY A 494 14.51 -2.32 29.47
CA GLY A 494 15.36 -3.45 29.81
C GLY A 494 16.87 -3.15 29.65
N SER A 495 17.72 -3.97 30.28
CA SER A 495 19.17 -3.77 30.29
C SER A 495 19.81 -4.01 28.92
N ASP A 496 19.24 -4.90 28.10
CA ASP A 496 19.78 -5.29 26.80
C ASP A 496 19.29 -4.45 25.64
N ARG A 497 18.44 -3.45 25.87
CA ARG A 497 17.80 -2.62 24.82
C ARG A 497 18.76 -2.06 23.77
N HIS A 498 19.94 -1.62 24.18
CA HIS A 498 20.92 -1.06 23.24
C HIS A 498 21.64 -2.14 22.42
N ASN A 499 21.95 -3.29 23.02
CA ASN A 499 22.56 -4.41 22.30
C ASN A 499 21.59 -5.02 21.30
N PHE A 500 20.33 -5.15 21.70
CA PHE A 500 19.24 -5.58 20.82
C PHE A 500 19.12 -4.66 19.61
N LEU A 501 18.95 -3.36 19.81
CA LEU A 501 18.83 -2.40 18.70
C LEU A 501 20.10 -2.33 17.85
N ASP A 502 21.27 -2.47 18.45
CA ASP A 502 22.53 -2.47 17.71
C ASP A 502 22.62 -3.65 16.73
N ARG A 503 22.01 -4.80 17.04
CA ARG A 503 21.90 -5.97 16.16
C ARG A 503 20.86 -5.75 15.04
N ILE A 504 19.80 -4.98 15.30
CA ILE A 504 18.75 -4.69 14.31
C ILE A 504 19.25 -3.72 13.23
N PHE A 505 19.90 -2.62 13.64
CA PHE A 505 20.28 -1.53 12.73
C PHE A 505 21.61 -1.79 12.03
N CYS A 506 21.69 -1.46 10.74
CA CYS A 506 22.92 -1.61 9.95
C CYS A 506 24.02 -0.59 10.29
N GLY A 507 23.67 0.52 10.92
CA GLY A 507 24.59 1.55 11.39
C GLY A 507 24.80 1.56 12.89
N ASN A 508 25.64 2.47 13.38
CA ASN A 508 25.81 2.69 14.81
C ASN A 508 24.61 3.48 15.35
N ILE A 509 23.91 2.91 16.31
CA ILE A 509 22.88 3.65 17.04
C ILE A 509 23.48 4.61 18.06
N LYS A 510 22.82 5.76 18.27
CA LYS A 510 23.17 6.66 19.39
C LYS A 510 22.74 6.01 20.70
N LYS A 511 23.68 5.83 21.64
CA LYS A 511 23.41 5.24 22.97
C LYS A 511 23.42 6.29 24.09
N GLN A 512 23.88 7.51 23.80
CA GLN A 512 23.99 8.57 24.79
C GLN A 512 22.61 9.12 25.17
N THR A 513 22.32 9.17 26.47
CA THR A 513 21.13 9.79 27.04
C THR A 513 20.99 11.25 26.59
N GLY A 514 19.76 11.68 26.28
CA GLY A 514 19.48 13.03 25.79
C GLY A 514 19.81 13.23 24.30
N LYS A 515 20.10 12.15 23.55
CA LYS A 515 20.42 12.19 22.12
C LYS A 515 19.45 11.39 21.29
N VAL A 516 19.29 11.86 20.05
CA VAL A 516 18.47 11.26 19.00
C VAL A 516 19.36 10.88 17.83
N GLY A 517 19.06 9.78 17.15
CA GLY A 517 19.72 9.38 15.92
C GLY A 517 18.76 8.74 14.96
N LEU A 518 19.01 8.89 13.66
CA LEU A 518 18.32 8.15 12.60
C LEU A 518 19.12 6.87 12.29
N GLY A 519 18.44 5.77 12.14
CA GLY A 519 19.00 4.48 11.75
C GLY A 519 18.15 3.78 10.69
N TYR A 520 18.80 2.91 9.93
CA TYR A 520 18.17 2.05 8.93
C TYR A 520 18.38 0.60 9.29
N PHE A 521 17.41 -0.24 8.97
CA PHE A 521 17.51 -1.69 9.14
C PHE A 521 17.17 -2.41 7.83
N LEU A 522 17.78 -3.58 7.69
CA LEU A 522 17.74 -4.36 6.46
C LEU A 522 16.98 -5.66 6.68
N ASN A 523 16.50 -6.24 5.60
CA ASN A 523 16.08 -7.63 5.58
C ASN A 523 17.31 -8.56 5.46
N HIS A 524 17.09 -9.86 5.51
CA HIS A 524 18.17 -10.86 5.43
C HIS A 524 18.90 -10.87 4.08
N HIS A 525 18.32 -10.26 3.04
CA HIS A 525 18.92 -10.11 1.71
C HIS A 525 19.74 -8.81 1.55
N GLY A 526 19.88 -8.02 2.61
CA GLY A 526 20.62 -6.77 2.59
C GLY A 526 19.88 -5.58 2.01
N MET A 527 18.58 -5.73 1.72
CA MET A 527 17.71 -4.68 1.21
C MET A 527 17.15 -3.82 2.34
N LEU A 528 16.83 -2.56 2.03
CA LEU A 528 16.22 -1.64 2.99
C LEU A 528 14.83 -2.12 3.37
N LYS A 529 14.63 -2.40 4.65
CA LYS A 529 13.32 -2.78 5.20
C LYS A 529 12.63 -1.61 5.87
N GLY A 530 13.38 -0.74 6.52
CA GLY A 530 12.82 0.44 7.17
C GLY A 530 13.85 1.36 7.77
N GLU A 531 13.32 2.44 8.34
CA GLU A 531 14.08 3.46 9.07
C GLU A 531 13.42 3.77 10.41
N ALA A 532 14.19 4.22 11.36
CA ALA A 532 13.65 4.70 12.62
C ALA A 532 14.54 5.77 13.28
N THR A 533 13.87 6.68 13.98
CA THR A 533 14.48 7.58 14.94
C THR A 533 14.65 6.86 16.25
N ILE A 534 15.87 6.85 16.80
CA ILE A 534 16.25 6.25 18.09
C ILE A 534 16.53 7.36 19.07
N ALA A 535 15.66 7.52 20.05
CA ALA A 535 15.72 8.58 21.04
C ALA A 535 15.99 8.00 22.44
N ASN A 536 17.08 8.42 23.10
CA ASN A 536 17.50 7.88 24.39
C ASN A 536 17.05 8.77 25.54
N LEU A 537 16.00 8.35 26.26
CA LEU A 537 15.42 9.05 27.39
C LEU A 537 16.16 8.69 28.69
N PRO A 538 16.36 9.70 29.59
CA PRO A 538 16.94 9.46 30.91
C PRO A 538 16.01 8.65 31.80
N GLU A 539 16.57 8.11 32.87
CA GLU A 539 15.77 7.79 34.05
C GLU A 539 15.26 9.10 34.70
N SER A 540 13.97 9.13 35.00
CA SER A 540 13.30 10.29 35.57
C SER A 540 12.05 9.85 36.36
N ASP A 541 11.32 10.82 36.92
CA ASP A 541 10.00 10.61 37.52
C ASP A 541 8.95 10.08 36.51
N ARG A 542 9.25 10.13 35.20
CA ARG A 542 8.41 9.60 34.15
C ARG A 542 8.72 8.16 33.76
N GLY A 543 9.73 7.55 34.35
CA GLY A 543 10.08 6.14 34.18
C GLY A 543 11.57 5.85 34.12
N PRO A 544 11.95 4.56 33.95
CA PRO A 544 13.33 4.14 33.85
C PRO A 544 14.01 4.72 32.60
N ALA A 545 15.35 4.59 32.53
CA ALA A 545 16.08 4.88 31.31
C ALA A 545 15.56 3.98 30.17
N ARG A 546 15.15 4.59 29.04
CA ARG A 546 14.43 3.92 27.95
C ARG A 546 14.79 4.49 26.58
N VAL A 547 14.46 3.76 25.56
CA VAL A 547 14.59 4.21 24.18
C VAL A 547 13.19 4.34 23.56
N TRP A 548 12.96 5.44 22.89
CA TRP A 548 11.84 5.54 21.96
C TRP A 548 12.34 5.26 20.55
N TYR A 549 11.74 4.26 19.95
CA TYR A 549 11.84 3.93 18.54
C TYR A 549 10.68 4.61 17.81
N GLY A 550 10.97 5.43 16.84
CA GLY A 550 9.95 6.16 16.08
C GLY A 550 10.11 5.99 14.58
N SER A 551 9.03 5.63 13.90
CA SER A 551 9.02 5.40 12.46
C SER A 551 7.70 5.85 11.81
N ALA A 552 7.49 5.56 10.53
CA ALA A 552 6.32 5.98 9.77
C ALA A 552 4.99 5.57 10.43
N ALA A 553 3.94 6.35 10.25
CA ALA A 553 2.65 6.14 10.89
C ALA A 553 2.03 4.77 10.61
N ALA A 554 2.14 4.27 9.38
CA ALA A 554 1.56 2.99 9.00
C ALA A 554 2.40 1.78 9.40
N SER A 555 3.63 1.96 9.89
CA SER A 555 4.59 0.87 10.11
C SER A 555 4.46 0.18 11.47
N GLU A 556 3.53 0.57 12.34
CA GLU A 556 3.47 0.09 13.74
C GLU A 556 3.49 -1.44 13.85
N TYR A 557 2.60 -2.14 13.16
CA TYR A 557 2.55 -3.60 13.21
C TYR A 557 3.72 -4.25 12.49
N HIS A 558 4.14 -3.68 11.36
CA HIS A 558 5.30 -4.15 10.60
C HIS A 558 6.58 -4.12 11.46
N ASP A 559 6.84 -2.99 12.12
CA ASP A 559 8.05 -2.82 12.91
C ASP A 559 7.98 -3.58 14.24
N MET A 560 6.80 -3.59 14.89
CA MET A 560 6.61 -4.37 16.11
C MET A 560 6.86 -5.87 15.87
N ASP A 561 6.34 -6.42 14.77
CA ASP A 561 6.55 -7.82 14.42
C ASP A 561 8.02 -8.10 14.09
N TRP A 562 8.67 -7.18 13.34
CA TRP A 562 10.10 -7.29 13.05
C TRP A 562 10.96 -7.28 14.30
N LEU A 563 10.72 -6.37 15.22
CA LEU A 563 11.43 -6.29 16.48
C LEU A 563 11.21 -7.56 17.33
N ARG A 564 9.97 -8.02 17.47
CA ARG A 564 9.63 -9.26 18.21
C ARG A 564 10.25 -10.50 17.59
N GLN A 565 10.29 -10.60 16.25
CA GLN A 565 10.88 -11.73 15.54
C GLN A 565 12.37 -11.88 15.86
N HIS A 566 13.08 -10.78 16.11
CA HIS A 566 14.51 -10.76 16.38
C HIS A 566 14.87 -10.62 17.86
N LEU A 567 13.90 -10.66 18.75
CA LEU A 567 14.14 -10.67 20.19
C LEU A 567 14.51 -12.08 20.65
N ASN A 568 15.68 -12.24 21.29
CA ASN A 568 16.06 -13.50 21.86
C ASN A 568 15.36 -13.72 23.21
N PRO A 569 14.91 -14.95 23.51
CA PRO A 569 14.18 -15.24 24.76
C PRO A 569 14.94 -14.92 26.05
N VAL A 570 16.27 -14.81 25.99
CA VAL A 570 17.14 -14.53 27.16
C VAL A 570 17.45 -13.04 27.31
N GLU A 571 17.11 -12.19 26.37
CA GLU A 571 17.34 -10.75 26.41
C GLU A 571 16.32 -10.07 27.33
N ASP A 572 16.82 -9.23 28.25
CA ASP A 572 15.97 -8.34 29.04
C ASP A 572 15.60 -7.12 28.22
N VAL A 573 14.58 -7.28 27.37
CA VAL A 573 14.01 -6.24 26.51
C VAL A 573 12.48 -6.32 26.55
N GLN A 574 11.83 -5.19 26.77
CA GLN A 574 10.39 -5.05 26.71
C GLN A 574 10.00 -4.02 25.66
N LEU A 575 8.98 -4.34 24.84
CA LEU A 575 8.46 -3.52 23.78
C LEU A 575 7.02 -3.10 24.08
N LYS A 576 6.76 -1.79 24.11
CA LYS A 576 5.42 -1.23 24.34
C LYS A 576 5.09 -0.18 23.27
N SER A 577 3.96 -0.31 22.60
CA SER A 577 3.47 0.76 21.71
C SER A 577 2.94 1.94 22.50
N LEU A 578 3.31 3.15 22.09
CA LEU A 578 2.82 4.44 22.58
C LEU A 578 2.12 5.24 21.47
N THR A 579 1.89 4.65 20.30
CA THR A 579 1.37 5.34 19.12
C THR A 579 0.03 6.02 19.37
N ASN A 580 -0.84 5.41 20.16
CA ASN A 580 -2.14 5.99 20.52
C ASN A 580 -2.09 6.88 21.80
N ASP A 581 -1.00 6.87 22.53
CA ASP A 581 -0.85 7.59 23.80
C ASP A 581 -0.29 9.00 23.60
N LEU A 582 0.49 9.20 22.53
CA LEU A 582 1.24 10.43 22.27
C LEU A 582 0.87 11.04 20.92
N THR A 583 0.75 12.36 20.90
CA THR A 583 0.70 13.16 19.67
C THR A 583 1.94 14.04 19.56
N ILE A 584 2.40 14.28 18.35
CA ILE A 584 3.54 15.13 18.05
C ILE A 584 3.04 16.48 17.52
N LEU A 585 3.44 17.58 18.15
CA LEU A 585 3.35 18.91 17.58
C LEU A 585 4.72 19.31 17.03
N VAL A 586 4.78 19.60 15.74
CA VAL A 586 6.01 20.06 15.08
C VAL A 586 5.99 21.59 15.01
N LEU A 587 6.99 22.18 15.62
CA LEU A 587 7.22 23.62 15.59
C LEU A 587 8.41 23.89 14.67
N ALA A 588 8.19 24.50 13.50
CA ALA A 588 9.20 24.64 12.46
C ALA A 588 9.34 26.08 11.97
N GLY A 589 10.57 26.51 11.69
CA GLY A 589 10.90 27.83 11.15
C GLY A 589 11.88 28.62 12.02
N PRO A 590 12.38 29.77 11.56
CA PRO A 590 13.44 30.54 12.23
C PRO A 590 13.07 31.05 13.63
N ASN A 591 11.79 31.20 13.92
CA ASN A 591 11.31 31.61 15.23
C ASN A 591 10.88 30.42 16.12
N ALA A 592 11.01 29.19 15.69
CA ALA A 592 10.59 27.99 16.46
C ALA A 592 11.25 27.94 17.86
N ARG A 593 12.55 28.23 17.94
CA ARG A 593 13.31 28.29 19.21
C ARG A 593 12.78 29.38 20.15
N LYS A 594 12.41 30.55 19.64
CA LYS A 594 11.86 31.62 20.44
C LYS A 594 10.51 31.27 21.04
N VAL A 595 9.62 30.69 20.23
CA VAL A 595 8.31 30.19 20.70
C VAL A 595 8.50 29.11 21.78
N LEU A 596 9.40 28.14 21.56
CA LEU A 596 9.69 27.09 22.53
C LEU A 596 10.22 27.67 23.85
N SER A 597 11.13 28.65 23.79
CA SER A 597 11.66 29.36 24.98
C SER A 597 10.58 30.16 25.73
N ALA A 598 9.60 30.70 25.04
CA ALA A 598 8.52 31.45 25.66
C ALA A 598 7.45 30.58 26.33
N CYS A 599 7.26 29.31 25.88
CA CYS A 599 6.26 28.41 26.45
C CYS A 599 6.83 27.30 27.33
N SER A 600 8.16 27.16 27.45
CA SER A 600 8.82 26.11 28.23
C SER A 600 10.00 26.65 29.00
N ARG A 601 10.17 26.15 30.23
CA ARG A 601 11.34 26.49 31.05
C ARG A 601 12.58 25.73 30.61
N GLY A 602 13.72 26.35 30.68
CA GLY A 602 15.04 25.77 30.39
C GLY A 602 15.79 26.57 29.36
N ASP A 603 17.07 26.24 29.20
CA ASP A 603 17.92 26.87 28.18
C ASP A 603 17.75 26.12 26.84
N TRP A 604 17.14 26.78 25.87
CA TRP A 604 16.91 26.24 24.52
C TRP A 604 17.91 26.80 23.51
N SER A 605 18.99 27.48 23.99
CA SER A 605 20.05 27.98 23.10
C SER A 605 20.66 26.82 22.28
N LYS A 606 21.29 27.18 21.17
CA LYS A 606 21.95 26.20 20.28
C LYS A 606 22.96 25.35 21.02
N ASP A 607 23.69 25.94 21.98
CA ASP A 607 24.72 25.25 22.75
C ASP A 607 24.13 24.28 23.78
N ALA A 608 23.04 24.67 24.45
CA ALA A 608 22.39 23.88 25.49
C ALA A 608 21.45 22.79 24.90
N PHE A 609 20.90 23.04 23.71
CA PHE A 609 20.01 22.14 22.99
C PHE A 609 20.34 22.09 21.49
N PRO A 610 21.49 21.51 21.14
CA PRO A 610 21.89 21.37 19.73
C PRO A 610 20.99 20.38 18.98
N TRP A 611 21.04 20.43 17.65
CA TRP A 611 20.36 19.48 16.76
C TRP A 611 20.63 18.04 17.19
N LEU A 612 19.61 17.16 17.07
CA LEU A 612 19.62 15.77 17.52
C LEU A 612 19.75 15.60 19.06
N SER A 613 19.29 16.59 19.81
CA SER A 613 19.10 16.47 21.27
C SER A 613 17.64 16.21 21.61
N LEU A 614 17.42 15.61 22.80
CA LEU A 614 16.10 15.48 23.38
C LEU A 614 16.11 15.94 24.85
N ARG A 615 14.93 16.39 25.30
CA ARG A 615 14.72 16.84 26.69
C ARG A 615 13.30 16.60 27.13
N GLU A 616 13.11 15.97 28.28
CA GLU A 616 11.83 15.98 29.00
C GLU A 616 11.61 17.34 29.67
N CYS A 617 10.45 17.93 29.47
CA CYS A 617 10.11 19.27 29.96
C CYS A 617 8.61 19.43 30.17
N PHE A 618 8.19 20.67 30.38
CA PHE A 618 6.79 21.07 30.36
C PHE A 618 6.59 22.17 29.32
N ILE A 619 5.55 22.05 28.51
CA ILE A 619 5.07 23.10 27.63
C ILE A 619 3.87 23.76 28.33
N GLY A 620 4.06 24.96 28.85
CA GLY A 620 3.14 25.52 29.83
C GLY A 620 3.05 24.62 31.08
N ILE A 621 1.90 23.94 31.24
CA ILE A 621 1.66 22.97 32.32
C ILE A 621 1.65 21.51 31.81
N ALA A 622 1.72 21.29 30.51
CA ALA A 622 1.64 19.98 29.88
C ALA A 622 3.00 19.27 29.91
N PRO A 623 3.10 18.02 30.37
CA PRO A 623 4.33 17.24 30.25
C PRO A 623 4.62 16.98 28.78
N ALA A 624 5.88 17.12 28.38
CA ALA A 624 6.30 16.91 27.02
C ALA A 624 7.72 16.37 26.93
N THR A 625 8.06 15.73 25.84
CA THR A 625 9.42 15.43 25.42
C THR A 625 9.71 16.14 24.11
N VAL A 626 10.71 17.02 24.11
CA VAL A 626 11.09 17.79 22.92
C VAL A 626 12.31 17.14 22.28
N MET A 627 12.25 16.97 20.96
CA MET A 627 13.35 16.48 20.13
C MET A 627 13.73 17.52 19.10
N GLY A 628 15.01 17.87 18.98
CA GLY A 628 15.54 18.75 17.95
C GLY A 628 15.75 17.96 16.65
N VAL A 629 14.67 17.66 15.93
CA VAL A 629 14.66 16.95 14.67
C VAL A 629 13.78 17.69 13.66
N SER A 630 14.04 17.49 12.38
CA SER A 630 13.32 18.17 11.31
C SER A 630 13.17 17.26 10.10
N PHE A 631 11.96 17.17 9.59
CA PHE A 631 11.67 16.55 8.30
C PHE A 631 11.39 17.61 7.20
N SER A 632 11.05 18.84 7.61
CA SER A 632 10.85 19.96 6.69
C SER A 632 12.16 20.58 6.17
N GLY A 633 13.28 20.32 6.82
CA GLY A 633 14.55 20.98 6.50
C GLY A 633 14.76 22.37 7.15
N GLU A 634 13.79 22.89 7.86
CA GLU A 634 13.89 24.10 8.67
C GLU A 634 14.37 23.79 10.10
N LEU A 635 14.75 24.81 10.89
CA LEU A 635 14.92 24.64 12.33
C LEU A 635 13.60 24.14 12.92
N ALA A 636 13.58 22.96 13.49
CA ALA A 636 12.35 22.35 13.98
C ALA A 636 12.52 21.57 15.28
N TYR A 637 11.40 21.48 15.99
CA TYR A 637 11.25 20.71 17.21
C TYR A 637 10.01 19.83 17.12
N GLU A 638 10.18 18.53 17.31
CA GLU A 638 9.07 17.64 17.60
C GLU A 638 8.78 17.66 19.11
N ILE A 639 7.56 17.99 19.45
CA ILE A 639 7.08 18.07 20.83
C ILE A 639 6.11 16.92 21.03
N HIS A 640 6.57 15.87 21.71
CA HIS A 640 5.79 14.66 22.00
C HIS A 640 5.00 14.87 23.29
N ILE A 641 3.69 14.79 23.21
CA ILE A 641 2.77 15.17 24.28
C ILE A 641 1.77 14.05 24.50
N PRO A 642 1.52 13.62 25.77
CA PRO A 642 0.37 12.74 26.06
C PRO A 642 -0.95 13.34 25.59
N ASN A 643 -1.79 12.56 24.94
CA ASN A 643 -3.05 13.04 24.37
C ASN A 643 -3.95 13.77 25.37
N ALA A 644 -3.95 13.35 26.63
CA ALA A 644 -4.68 13.99 27.73
C ALA A 644 -4.22 15.43 28.04
N SER A 645 -2.97 15.79 27.67
CA SER A 645 -2.38 17.11 27.94
C SER A 645 -2.20 17.96 26.66
N LEU A 646 -2.58 17.40 25.51
CA LEU A 646 -2.32 17.98 24.20
C LEU A 646 -2.92 19.38 24.05
N TYR A 647 -4.17 19.56 24.47
CA TYR A 647 -4.84 20.86 24.37
C TYR A 647 -4.15 21.96 25.20
N ALA A 648 -3.70 21.65 26.41
CA ALA A 648 -2.98 22.60 27.25
C ALA A 648 -1.64 23.01 26.62
N ALA A 649 -0.91 22.08 26.02
CA ALA A 649 0.31 22.36 25.30
C ALA A 649 0.07 23.25 24.08
N TYR A 650 -0.97 22.93 23.29
CA TYR A 650 -1.37 23.73 22.13
C TYR A 650 -1.66 25.18 22.50
N LEU A 651 -2.46 25.41 23.55
CA LEU A 651 -2.76 26.77 24.02
C LEU A 651 -1.50 27.54 24.44
N ALA A 652 -0.56 26.88 25.11
CA ALA A 652 0.70 27.49 25.52
C ALA A 652 1.56 27.88 24.32
N ILE A 653 1.68 26.99 23.31
CA ILE A 653 2.41 27.24 22.06
C ILE A 653 1.76 28.37 21.26
N GLN A 654 0.43 28.34 21.09
CA GLN A 654 -0.29 29.39 20.37
C GLN A 654 -0.09 30.75 21.01
N LYS A 655 -0.26 30.84 22.33
CA LYS A 655 -0.05 32.08 23.07
C LYS A 655 1.38 32.63 22.91
N ALA A 656 2.37 31.75 22.98
CA ALA A 656 3.79 32.14 22.80
C ALA A 656 4.13 32.49 21.35
N GLY A 657 3.40 31.93 20.40
CA GLY A 657 3.68 32.10 18.96
C GLY A 657 3.02 33.32 18.32
N ILE A 658 2.06 33.98 18.97
CA ILE A 658 1.30 35.11 18.38
C ILE A 658 2.23 36.20 17.87
N GLU A 659 3.21 36.64 18.67
CA GLU A 659 4.16 37.71 18.29
C GLU A 659 5.12 37.30 17.15
N PHE A 660 5.23 35.97 16.88
CA PHE A 660 6.08 35.40 15.84
C PHE A 660 5.29 34.95 14.60
N ASN A 661 4.04 35.37 14.48
CA ASN A 661 3.15 35.03 13.37
C ASN A 661 3.01 33.49 13.15
N ILE A 662 2.81 32.75 14.26
CA ILE A 662 2.60 31.32 14.19
C ILE A 662 1.34 31.00 13.38
N LYS A 663 1.45 30.06 12.43
CA LYS A 663 0.32 29.55 11.64
C LYS A 663 0.36 28.04 11.53
N LEU A 664 -0.79 27.42 11.32
CA LEU A 664 -0.87 26.01 10.96
C LEU A 664 -0.30 25.78 9.57
N PHE A 665 0.29 24.61 9.37
CA PHE A 665 0.65 24.07 8.07
C PHE A 665 0.38 22.57 8.04
N GLY A 666 0.11 22.04 6.86
CA GLY A 666 -0.33 20.65 6.68
C GLY A 666 0.71 19.71 6.10
N ALA A 667 0.28 18.47 5.90
CA ALA A 667 1.12 17.38 5.40
C ALA A 667 1.65 17.64 3.99
N ARG A 668 0.86 18.30 3.10
CA ARG A 668 1.33 18.64 1.74
C ARG A 668 2.50 19.63 1.79
N ALA A 669 2.46 20.63 2.66
CA ALA A 669 3.59 21.53 2.85
C ALA A 669 4.83 20.81 3.39
N VAL A 670 4.65 19.85 4.32
CA VAL A 670 5.77 19.02 4.83
C VAL A 670 6.39 18.21 3.70
N ASP A 671 5.58 17.61 2.83
CA ASP A 671 6.05 16.73 1.75
C ASP A 671 6.83 17.50 0.68
N THR A 672 6.35 18.70 0.27
CA THR A 672 7.13 19.55 -0.64
C THR A 672 8.47 19.96 -0.03
N MET A 673 8.49 20.36 1.25
CA MET A 673 9.71 20.78 1.94
C MET A 673 10.74 19.65 2.14
N ARG A 674 10.30 18.41 2.41
CA ARG A 674 11.21 17.27 2.57
C ARG A 674 11.92 16.93 1.26
N LEU A 675 11.20 17.02 0.12
CA LEU A 675 11.75 16.79 -1.21
C LEU A 675 12.92 17.73 -1.51
N GLU A 676 12.74 19.03 -1.26
CA GLU A 676 13.81 20.02 -1.45
C GLU A 676 15.01 19.77 -0.54
N LYS A 677 14.81 19.12 0.61
CA LYS A 677 15.86 18.79 1.59
C LYS A 677 16.60 17.50 1.32
N GLY A 678 16.15 16.72 0.38
CA GLY A 678 16.76 15.43 0.11
C GLY A 678 16.38 14.35 1.12
N PHE A 679 15.23 14.50 1.82
CA PHE A 679 14.75 13.52 2.78
C PHE A 679 13.81 12.53 2.11
N LEU A 680 14.11 11.24 2.32
CA LEU A 680 13.40 10.14 1.69
C LEU A 680 12.13 9.79 2.47
N HIS A 681 11.12 9.33 1.74
CA HIS A 681 9.86 8.87 2.32
C HIS A 681 9.80 7.34 2.31
N TRP A 682 9.48 6.75 3.47
CA TRP A 682 9.32 5.30 3.59
C TRP A 682 8.15 4.81 2.72
N LYS A 683 8.38 3.73 1.96
CA LYS A 683 7.46 3.13 0.98
C LYS A 683 7.15 3.96 -0.27
N ALA A 684 7.82 5.10 -0.43
CA ALA A 684 7.93 5.75 -1.73
C ALA A 684 9.37 5.66 -2.26
N ASP A 685 10.34 6.18 -1.49
CA ASP A 685 11.76 6.24 -1.86
C ASP A 685 12.59 5.12 -1.19
N ILE A 686 12.11 4.61 -0.05
CA ILE A 686 12.72 3.51 0.72
C ILE A 686 11.82 2.29 0.59
N ILE A 687 12.19 1.37 -0.29
CA ILE A 687 11.45 0.13 -0.57
C ILE A 687 12.38 -1.09 -0.49
N THR A 688 11.81 -2.28 -0.34
CA THR A 688 12.55 -3.54 -0.15
C THR A 688 13.22 -4.08 -1.41
N GLU A 689 13.15 -3.36 -2.53
CA GLU A 689 13.79 -3.71 -3.80
C GLU A 689 15.21 -3.16 -3.94
N PHE A 690 15.62 -2.21 -3.09
CA PHE A 690 16.91 -1.54 -3.16
C PHE A 690 17.69 -1.63 -1.85
N ASP A 691 19.01 -1.63 -1.98
CA ASP A 691 19.94 -1.62 -0.87
C ASP A 691 20.39 -0.18 -0.50
N PRO A 692 21.10 0.00 0.63
CA PRO A 692 21.58 1.32 1.05
C PRO A 692 22.55 2.01 0.09
N PHE A 693 23.25 1.26 -0.76
CA PHE A 693 24.20 1.83 -1.71
C PHE A 693 23.50 2.40 -2.92
N GLU A 694 22.44 1.73 -3.38
CA GLU A 694 21.56 2.19 -4.45
C GLU A 694 20.76 3.43 -4.05
N THR A 695 20.35 3.52 -2.78
CA THR A 695 19.57 4.66 -2.24
C THR A 695 20.43 5.83 -1.73
N GLY A 696 21.76 5.74 -1.81
CA GLY A 696 22.64 6.80 -1.30
C GLY A 696 22.71 6.88 0.23
N LEU A 697 22.24 5.84 0.94
CA LEU A 697 22.22 5.75 2.41
C LEU A 697 23.45 5.06 3.00
N ASN A 698 24.48 4.83 2.21
CA ASN A 698 25.73 4.19 2.64
C ASN A 698 26.38 4.81 3.88
N LYS A 699 26.22 6.12 4.09
CA LYS A 699 26.72 6.83 5.28
C LYS A 699 26.08 6.35 6.60
N PHE A 700 24.93 5.69 6.53
CA PHE A 700 24.23 5.12 7.68
C PHE A 700 24.58 3.64 7.91
N VAL A 701 25.43 3.04 7.10
CA VAL A 701 25.88 1.65 7.23
C VAL A 701 27.25 1.60 7.86
N ASN A 702 27.43 0.73 8.86
CA ASN A 702 28.74 0.44 9.44
C ASN A 702 29.13 -1.02 9.22
N MET A 703 29.86 -1.29 8.15
CA MET A 703 30.32 -2.64 7.81
C MET A 703 31.35 -3.20 8.82
N ASN A 704 31.94 -2.35 9.72
CA ASN A 704 32.89 -2.78 10.74
C ASN A 704 32.20 -3.31 12.03
N LYS A 705 30.88 -3.20 12.15
CA LYS A 705 30.15 -3.86 13.25
C LYS A 705 30.35 -5.36 13.16
N ASN A 706 30.34 -6.03 14.31
CA ASN A 706 30.47 -7.49 14.36
C ASN A 706 29.36 -8.17 13.61
N GLU A 707 28.11 -7.76 13.86
CA GLU A 707 26.93 -8.29 13.17
C GLU A 707 25.81 -7.26 13.09
N PHE A 708 24.96 -7.40 12.10
CA PHE A 708 23.63 -6.83 11.99
C PHE A 708 22.84 -7.65 10.96
N ILE A 709 21.50 -7.55 10.98
CA ILE A 709 20.64 -8.30 10.08
C ILE A 709 20.94 -7.89 8.63
N GLY A 710 21.19 -8.87 7.76
CA GLY A 710 21.49 -8.65 6.34
C GLY A 710 22.97 -8.30 6.04
N LYS A 711 23.86 -8.29 7.04
CA LYS A 711 25.27 -7.89 6.83
C LYS A 711 25.99 -8.67 5.75
N GLU A 712 25.91 -10.01 5.77
CA GLU A 712 26.64 -10.84 4.80
C GLU A 712 26.10 -10.68 3.38
N ALA A 713 24.77 -10.58 3.23
CA ALA A 713 24.14 -10.28 1.95
C ALA A 713 24.55 -8.89 1.43
N LEU A 714 24.55 -7.88 2.30
CA LEU A 714 24.98 -6.52 1.94
C LEU A 714 26.45 -6.46 1.55
N LYS A 715 27.33 -7.23 2.23
CA LYS A 715 28.74 -7.35 1.87
C LYS A 715 28.96 -7.93 0.48
N PHE A 716 28.16 -8.95 0.12
CA PHE A 716 28.16 -9.51 -1.23
C PHE A 716 27.74 -8.45 -2.24
N ARG A 717 26.62 -7.72 -2.01
CA ARG A 717 26.17 -6.63 -2.87
C ARG A 717 27.18 -5.50 -3.04
N GLN A 718 27.88 -5.15 -1.98
CA GLN A 718 28.94 -4.14 -2.05
C GLN A 718 30.09 -4.54 -3.00
N SER A 719 30.31 -5.85 -3.19
CA SER A 719 31.34 -6.36 -4.12
C SER A 719 30.85 -6.40 -5.59
N GLU A 720 29.55 -6.30 -5.81
CA GLU A 720 28.96 -6.24 -7.14
C GLU A 720 28.85 -4.79 -7.66
N LYS A 721 28.63 -4.63 -8.94
CA LYS A 721 28.36 -3.30 -9.53
C LYS A 721 26.93 -2.89 -9.13
N CYS A 722 26.81 -1.74 -8.49
CA CYS A 722 25.52 -1.12 -8.22
C CYS A 722 24.77 -0.87 -9.54
N LEU A 723 23.59 -1.48 -9.70
CA LEU A 723 22.82 -1.41 -10.95
C LEU A 723 22.01 -0.13 -11.08
N ASN A 724 21.46 0.34 -9.97
CA ASN A 724 20.60 1.51 -9.91
C ASN A 724 21.14 2.53 -8.92
N LYS A 725 20.69 3.78 -9.05
CA LYS A 725 20.91 4.83 -8.07
C LYS A 725 19.69 5.71 -7.94
N LEU A 726 19.36 6.05 -6.70
CA LEU A 726 18.40 7.09 -6.40
C LEU A 726 19.05 8.46 -6.70
N VAL A 727 18.39 9.26 -7.51
CA VAL A 727 18.82 10.60 -7.91
C VAL A 727 17.70 11.61 -7.70
N SER A 728 18.06 12.89 -7.61
CA SER A 728 17.13 14.00 -7.64
C SER A 728 17.09 14.61 -9.03
N LEU A 729 15.89 14.99 -9.47
CA LEU A 729 15.62 15.55 -10.78
C LEU A 729 15.00 16.93 -10.64
N GLU A 730 15.39 17.86 -11.51
CA GLU A 730 14.64 19.07 -11.82
C GLU A 730 13.88 18.84 -13.13
N ILE A 731 12.60 19.16 -13.15
CA ILE A 731 11.67 18.87 -14.25
C ILE A 731 11.14 20.16 -14.85
N ASP A 732 11.22 20.30 -16.18
CA ASP A 732 10.84 21.53 -16.89
C ASP A 732 9.32 21.56 -17.21
N THR A 733 8.49 21.51 -16.17
CA THR A 733 7.05 21.79 -16.30
C THR A 733 6.47 22.39 -15.01
N LYS A 734 5.42 23.20 -15.18
CA LYS A 734 4.63 23.79 -14.09
C LYS A 734 3.20 23.27 -14.01
N ASP A 735 2.84 22.32 -14.88
CA ASP A 735 1.44 21.88 -15.01
C ASP A 735 1.12 20.68 -14.10
N ALA A 736 2.09 19.80 -13.90
CA ALA A 736 1.91 18.57 -13.13
C ALA A 736 3.21 18.14 -12.43
N PRO A 737 3.12 17.51 -11.25
CA PRO A 737 4.27 16.84 -10.66
C PRO A 737 4.59 15.53 -11.41
N ALA A 738 5.80 15.01 -11.23
CA ALA A 738 6.12 13.65 -11.64
C ALA A 738 5.67 12.67 -10.55
N HIS A 739 4.53 12.02 -10.79
CA HIS A 739 4.00 11.04 -9.85
C HIS A 739 4.85 9.76 -9.81
N GLY A 740 4.84 9.08 -8.66
CA GLY A 740 5.51 7.79 -8.47
C GLY A 740 5.07 6.77 -9.54
N GLY A 741 6.04 6.06 -10.09
CA GLY A 741 5.82 5.12 -11.19
C GLY A 741 6.05 5.70 -12.60
N ALA A 742 6.05 7.02 -12.78
CA ALA A 742 6.33 7.64 -14.09
C ALA A 742 7.71 7.22 -14.61
N THR A 743 7.80 6.96 -15.92
CA THR A 743 9.00 6.41 -16.55
C THR A 743 10.03 7.49 -16.83
N VAL A 744 11.30 7.18 -16.57
CA VAL A 744 12.46 8.01 -16.93
C VAL A 744 13.11 7.46 -18.19
N LEU A 745 13.40 8.31 -19.16
CA LEU A 745 13.81 7.95 -20.51
C LEU A 745 15.09 8.68 -20.93
N ILE A 746 15.97 7.95 -21.64
CA ILE A 746 17.06 8.50 -22.46
C ILE A 746 16.94 7.86 -23.84
N ASP A 747 16.98 8.65 -24.91
CA ASP A 747 16.83 8.17 -26.29
C ASP A 747 15.63 7.22 -26.50
N ASN A 748 14.50 7.52 -25.87
CA ASN A 748 13.28 6.71 -25.84
C ASN A 748 13.40 5.33 -25.17
N LYS A 749 14.50 5.06 -24.49
CA LYS A 749 14.69 3.83 -23.71
C LYS A 749 14.41 4.10 -22.24
N VAL A 750 13.75 3.19 -21.58
CA VAL A 750 13.52 3.25 -20.16
C VAL A 750 14.86 3.07 -19.43
N VAL A 751 15.20 4.05 -18.60
CA VAL A 751 16.41 4.03 -17.78
C VAL A 751 16.09 4.07 -16.27
N GLY A 752 14.83 4.30 -15.90
CA GLY A 752 14.43 4.36 -14.50
C GLY A 752 12.97 4.70 -14.29
N THR A 753 12.63 4.92 -13.01
CA THR A 753 11.27 5.18 -12.56
C THR A 753 11.26 6.22 -11.43
N ILE A 754 10.32 7.14 -11.48
CA ILE A 754 10.06 8.12 -10.42
C ILE A 754 9.55 7.40 -9.17
N THR A 755 10.02 7.80 -8.00
CA THR A 755 9.53 7.33 -6.70
C THR A 755 8.59 8.35 -6.04
N SER A 756 8.96 9.60 -6.04
CA SER A 756 8.15 10.72 -5.54
C SER A 756 8.51 12.03 -6.25
N GLY A 757 7.57 12.95 -6.34
CA GLY A 757 7.83 14.28 -6.94
C GLY A 757 6.74 15.26 -6.61
N ASP A 758 7.11 16.54 -6.50
CA ASP A 758 6.21 17.66 -6.25
C ASP A 758 6.92 18.98 -6.55
N TRP A 759 6.20 20.09 -6.41
CA TRP A 759 6.76 21.43 -6.55
C TRP A 759 7.53 21.87 -5.29
N GLY A 760 8.80 22.18 -5.44
CA GLY A 760 9.61 22.76 -4.37
C GLY A 760 9.38 24.27 -4.29
N HIS A 761 8.51 24.71 -3.37
CA HIS A 761 8.10 26.11 -3.25
C HIS A 761 9.23 27.04 -2.79
N ARG A 762 10.22 26.57 -2.01
CA ARG A 762 11.36 27.39 -1.55
C ARG A 762 12.38 27.62 -2.64
N ILE A 763 12.55 26.63 -3.53
CA ILE A 763 13.50 26.73 -4.66
C ILE A 763 12.79 27.10 -5.97
N ASN A 764 11.46 27.14 -5.97
CA ASN A 764 10.60 27.46 -7.12
C ASN A 764 10.88 26.56 -8.35
N LYS A 765 10.93 25.22 -8.12
CA LYS A 765 11.23 24.20 -9.13
C LYS A 765 10.35 22.98 -8.93
N ASN A 766 9.99 22.33 -10.04
CA ASN A 766 9.40 21.00 -10.00
C ASN A 766 10.53 19.98 -9.80
N ILE A 767 10.46 19.18 -8.75
CA ILE A 767 11.52 18.24 -8.38
C ILE A 767 10.95 16.84 -8.13
N ALA A 768 11.76 15.83 -8.40
CA ALA A 768 11.39 14.45 -8.15
C ALA A 768 12.59 13.60 -7.75
N TYR A 769 12.33 12.45 -7.13
CA TYR A 769 13.30 11.39 -6.97
C TYR A 769 13.01 10.24 -7.94
N ALA A 770 14.08 9.61 -8.41
CA ALA A 770 13.98 8.46 -9.30
C ALA A 770 15.09 7.45 -9.03
N PHE A 771 14.76 6.16 -9.11
CA PHE A 771 15.78 5.15 -9.33
C PHE A 771 16.09 5.07 -10.82
N ILE A 772 17.35 5.23 -11.17
CA ILE A 772 17.82 5.15 -12.55
C ILE A 772 19.05 4.25 -12.64
N LYS A 773 19.33 3.73 -13.84
CA LYS A 773 20.54 2.95 -14.10
C LYS A 773 21.79 3.73 -13.71
N SER A 774 22.68 3.10 -12.95
CA SER A 774 23.87 3.76 -12.39
C SER A 774 24.75 4.43 -13.46
N GLU A 775 24.80 3.89 -14.67
CA GLU A 775 25.56 4.44 -15.80
C GLU A 775 25.01 5.77 -16.33
N CYS A 776 23.74 6.09 -16.00
CA CYS A 776 23.05 7.31 -16.41
C CYS A 776 22.93 8.33 -15.26
N SER A 777 23.49 8.06 -14.08
CA SER A 777 23.19 8.78 -12.81
C SER A 777 24.08 9.99 -12.51
N SER A 778 24.82 10.49 -13.49
CA SER A 778 25.71 11.66 -13.28
C SER A 778 24.92 12.97 -13.19
N ILE A 779 25.29 13.83 -12.24
CA ILE A 779 24.71 15.17 -12.13
C ILE A 779 24.94 15.95 -13.42
N GLY A 780 23.95 16.72 -13.88
CA GLY A 780 23.95 17.44 -15.13
C GLY A 780 23.55 16.58 -16.34
N THR A 781 23.18 15.30 -16.15
CA THR A 781 22.69 14.47 -17.26
C THR A 781 21.27 14.92 -17.62
N GLU A 782 21.07 15.24 -18.90
CA GLU A 782 19.73 15.53 -19.45
C GLU A 782 18.99 14.23 -19.72
N ILE A 783 17.75 14.16 -19.28
CA ILE A 783 16.86 13.00 -19.40
C ILE A 783 15.44 13.49 -19.70
N PHE A 784 14.53 12.57 -19.95
CA PHE A 784 13.11 12.87 -20.09
C PHE A 784 12.30 12.08 -19.07
N VAL A 785 11.22 12.69 -18.57
CA VAL A 785 10.21 12.02 -17.73
C VAL A 785 8.91 11.99 -18.52
N ASP A 786 8.28 10.84 -18.58
CA ASP A 786 6.95 10.67 -19.19
C ASP A 786 5.88 11.10 -18.19
N ILE A 787 5.44 12.34 -18.25
CA ILE A 787 4.40 12.92 -17.40
C ILE A 787 3.11 13.03 -18.20
N LEU A 788 2.09 12.27 -17.80
CA LEU A 788 0.76 12.25 -18.43
C LEU A 788 0.81 12.05 -19.96
N GLY A 789 1.74 11.21 -20.42
CA GLY A 789 1.93 10.88 -21.85
C GLY A 789 2.82 11.86 -22.62
N GLU A 790 3.32 12.90 -21.98
CA GLU A 790 4.24 13.87 -22.58
C GLU A 790 5.66 13.63 -22.07
N LYS A 791 6.63 13.73 -22.99
CA LYS A 791 8.05 13.64 -22.65
C LYS A 791 8.55 15.01 -22.22
N ILE A 792 8.67 15.20 -20.92
CA ILE A 792 9.13 16.45 -20.32
C ILE A 792 10.63 16.36 -20.09
N SER A 793 11.35 17.40 -20.46
CA SER A 793 12.79 17.53 -20.20
C SER A 793 13.06 17.61 -18.69
N ALA A 794 14.11 16.94 -18.24
CA ALA A 794 14.57 16.96 -16.87
C ALA A 794 16.09 16.85 -16.80
N GLU A 795 16.67 17.31 -15.69
CA GLU A 795 18.10 17.23 -15.42
C GLU A 795 18.33 16.58 -14.05
N ILE A 796 19.37 15.76 -13.94
CA ILE A 796 19.83 15.21 -12.67
C ILE A 796 20.56 16.29 -11.89
N ILE A 797 20.05 16.61 -10.70
CA ILE A 797 20.58 17.66 -9.81
C ILE A 797 21.17 17.07 -8.53
N GLU A 798 21.79 17.91 -7.71
CA GLU A 798 22.23 17.55 -6.35
C GLU A 798 21.06 17.05 -5.49
N SER A 799 21.31 16.06 -4.63
CA SER A 799 20.29 15.40 -3.82
C SER A 799 19.63 16.31 -2.76
N CYS A 800 20.24 17.44 -2.42
CA CYS A 800 19.72 18.40 -1.45
C CYS A 800 19.81 19.82 -2.02
N PRO A 801 18.86 20.25 -2.87
CA PRO A 801 18.91 21.55 -3.49
C PRO A 801 18.64 22.73 -2.52
N TYR A 802 18.04 22.47 -1.36
CA TYR A 802 17.77 23.47 -0.33
C TYR A 802 18.65 23.26 0.91
N ASP A 803 19.47 24.24 1.29
CA ASP A 803 20.38 24.23 2.45
C ASP A 803 21.25 22.94 2.52
N PRO A 804 22.11 22.69 1.52
CA PRO A 804 22.90 21.45 1.40
C PRO A 804 23.86 21.24 2.57
N ASN A 805 24.28 22.29 3.27
CA ASN A 805 25.19 22.23 4.43
C ASN A 805 24.46 21.94 5.76
N PHE A 806 23.12 21.91 5.74
CA PHE A 806 22.32 21.75 6.96
C PHE A 806 22.52 22.91 7.98
N ASP A 807 22.77 24.13 7.50
CA ASP A 807 23.03 25.29 8.37
C ASP A 807 21.74 25.77 9.05
N ILE A 808 20.61 25.75 8.32
CA ILE A 808 19.29 26.15 8.84
C ILE A 808 18.82 25.21 9.94
N ILE A 809 18.88 23.89 9.73
CA ILE A 809 18.46 22.89 10.74
C ILE A 809 19.30 23.01 12.00
N LYS A 810 20.57 23.37 11.87
CA LYS A 810 21.53 23.49 12.99
C LYS A 810 21.60 24.90 13.59
N SER A 811 20.84 25.86 13.12
CA SER A 811 20.88 27.26 13.55
C SER A 811 20.47 27.49 15.02
#